data_7cb27c9d432818e6ef6e193a9b734ceb
#
_entry.id   7cb27c9d432818e6ef6e193a9b734ceb
#
_cell.length_a   1.000
_cell.length_b   1.000
_cell.length_c   1.000
_cell.angle_alpha   90.00
_cell.angle_beta   90.00
_cell.angle_gamma   90.00
#
_symmetry.space_group_name_H-M   'P 1'
#
loop_
_entity.id
_entity.type
_entity.pdbx_description
1 polymer ?
#
loop_
_entity_poly.entity_id
_entity_poly.type
_entity_poly.pdbx_seq_one_letter_code
_entity_poly.pdbx_strand_id
1 'polypeptide(L)'
;MEIPAIEDRLHLECEVLVIGGGTAGTMAAITAAEHGARVLLLEKAHVRHSGALAMGMDGVNNAVIPGKATPEDYVAEITRANDGIVNQKTINQTATRGYDMVRRLERYGVKFEKDEHGGYAVRRVHRSGSYVLPMPEGKDVKKVLYRVLRQRHIREKVRIENRFMPVRVLTSGGRAVGAAGFDTRGGRFVTVSAGAVILATGACGRLGLPASGYLYGTYENPTNAGDGYAMAYHAGAELSGIECFQINPLIKDYNGPACAYVANPFGGYQVNNKGERFVDSDYWSGQMMAEVSAEIASARGPIYLKLTHLPDETITAIENILHTTERPTRGTFHAGRGHDYRTHDVEMHISEIGLCGGHSASGVWVDENGATTVPGLYAAGDLACVPHNYMIGAFVFGDLAGAHAAAHHAPLADLPADQIAAAHDLVYRPLRNPDGTPQRQVEYKLRRFVNDYVAPPKTAAKLEIALESFERMRHEIAAMGARTPHELMRCAEVGFIRDCAEMAARASLARTESRWGLYHERADLPRRDDAEWLFHLNLRKRDDGAMEFIKRPVEPYLVPVEEFTPVQAEPVVLGTVGTAVVTHRATAERRQEAAVGRSPRILELHRLAEEQPTVADLAPYLADADPKVRRAAIATLTETVPEGTGTALAEALADPHGTVRRAAATGLTELVEVLPATPALGAALIARLASGDAFVRAAVLDVLRALRLGGVETFRAAIGDGDHRVRIAAIRGLVSLDAPDELAAAASDPSREVRVWAAKGLGSIGRPSPVLAGLARDADPLVRAAALEASAATGAPLVAEALPALSDPAWQVRVGAARCLAAADPGTATKPLVGALSDGNLDVRKAAVLALTPWAADATVSAALEGALTDPDADVRAYARHALTS
;
A
#
# COMPACT_ATOMS: atom_id res chain seq x y z
N MET A 1 12.94 34.48 2.46
CA MET A 1 11.60 34.95 2.90
C MET A 1 11.77 35.51 4.31
N GLU A 2 11.19 36.68 4.61
CA GLU A 2 11.18 37.23 5.96
C GLU A 2 10.08 36.60 6.80
N ILE A 3 10.29 36.56 8.11
CA ILE A 3 9.28 36.08 9.07
C ILE A 3 8.22 37.18 9.21
N PRO A 4 6.95 36.93 8.86
CA PRO A 4 5.92 37.97 9.02
C PRO A 4 5.68 38.27 10.51
N ALA A 5 5.38 39.52 10.85
CA ALA A 5 4.97 39.86 12.22
C ALA A 5 3.60 39.19 12.51
N ILE A 6 3.36 38.89 13.80
CA ILE A 6 2.08 38.31 14.23
C ILE A 6 0.93 39.26 13.99
N GLU A 7 1.19 40.52 14.08
CA GLU A 7 0.23 41.61 13.87
C GLU A 7 -0.24 41.73 12.42
N ASP A 8 0.63 41.34 11.46
CA ASP A 8 0.33 41.40 10.04
C ASP A 8 -0.48 40.15 9.54
N ARG A 9 -0.96 39.34 10.48
CA ARG A 9 -1.72 38.12 10.13
C ARG A 9 -3.02 38.42 9.41
N LEU A 10 -3.41 37.57 8.51
CA LEU A 10 -4.77 37.53 8.00
C LEU A 10 -5.68 36.92 9.07
N HIS A 11 -6.69 37.66 9.48
CA HIS A 11 -7.71 37.15 10.38
C HIS A 11 -9.01 36.89 9.62
N LEU A 12 -9.60 35.72 9.83
CA LEU A 12 -10.85 35.26 9.22
C LEU A 12 -11.84 34.84 10.29
N GLU A 13 -13.13 34.92 9.99
CA GLU A 13 -14.23 34.55 10.88
C GLU A 13 -15.26 33.68 10.17
N CYS A 14 -15.80 32.68 10.88
CA CYS A 14 -16.89 31.84 10.40
C CYS A 14 -17.66 31.22 11.56
N GLU A 15 -18.86 30.72 11.31
CA GLU A 15 -19.62 29.94 12.29
C GLU A 15 -19.11 28.53 12.37
N VAL A 16 -18.82 27.92 11.23
CA VAL A 16 -18.25 26.57 11.11
C VAL A 16 -16.98 26.62 10.28
N LEU A 17 -15.85 26.22 10.88
CA LEU A 17 -14.58 26.03 10.20
C LEU A 17 -14.42 24.56 9.82
N VAL A 18 -14.20 24.27 8.53
CA VAL A 18 -13.86 22.93 8.05
C VAL A 18 -12.39 22.92 7.62
N ILE A 19 -11.60 22.01 8.16
CA ILE A 19 -10.19 21.83 7.87
C ILE A 19 -9.99 20.54 7.07
N GLY A 20 -9.63 20.66 5.80
CA GLY A 20 -9.47 19.59 4.85
C GLY A 20 -10.64 19.51 3.87
N GLY A 21 -10.32 19.63 2.57
CA GLY A 21 -11.29 19.63 1.48
C GLY A 21 -11.45 18.27 0.80
N GLY A 22 -11.18 17.16 1.51
CA GLY A 22 -11.41 15.79 1.05
C GLY A 22 -12.90 15.43 0.98
N THR A 23 -13.21 14.15 0.98
CA THR A 23 -14.59 13.62 0.91
C THR A 23 -15.44 14.13 2.07
N ALA A 24 -15.01 13.85 3.30
CA ALA A 24 -15.74 14.23 4.52
C ALA A 24 -15.88 15.75 4.67
N GLY A 25 -14.78 16.49 4.47
CA GLY A 25 -14.82 17.94 4.62
C GLY A 25 -15.67 18.66 3.57
N THR A 26 -15.66 18.16 2.33
CA THR A 26 -16.54 18.70 1.29
C THR A 26 -18.01 18.47 1.65
N MET A 27 -18.36 17.26 2.14
CA MET A 27 -19.73 16.96 2.57
C MET A 27 -20.13 17.78 3.78
N ALA A 28 -19.24 17.91 4.79
CA ALA A 28 -19.48 18.72 5.98
C ALA A 28 -19.74 20.19 5.65
N ALA A 29 -18.97 20.76 4.73
CA ALA A 29 -19.17 22.13 4.29
C ALA A 29 -20.51 22.32 3.56
N ILE A 30 -20.89 21.37 2.68
CA ILE A 30 -22.18 21.40 1.98
C ILE A 30 -23.33 21.33 3.00
N THR A 31 -23.30 20.35 3.89
CA THR A 31 -24.38 20.12 4.86
C THR A 31 -24.48 21.29 5.86
N ALA A 32 -23.38 21.79 6.40
CA ALA A 32 -23.42 22.94 7.29
C ALA A 32 -24.02 24.18 6.60
N ALA A 33 -23.70 24.41 5.33
CA ALA A 33 -24.29 25.49 4.54
C ALA A 33 -25.79 25.29 4.28
N GLU A 34 -26.22 24.07 3.97
CA GLU A 34 -27.65 23.72 3.82
C GLU A 34 -28.44 23.96 5.12
N HIS A 35 -27.80 23.80 6.29
CA HIS A 35 -28.34 24.16 7.60
C HIS A 35 -28.21 25.64 7.96
N GLY A 36 -27.73 26.48 7.01
CA GLY A 36 -27.73 27.95 7.13
C GLY A 36 -26.45 28.54 7.69
N ALA A 37 -25.47 27.74 8.14
CA ALA A 37 -24.23 28.24 8.73
C ALA A 37 -23.32 28.92 7.70
N ARG A 38 -22.57 29.94 8.14
CA ARG A 38 -21.46 30.54 7.38
C ARG A 38 -20.22 29.67 7.57
N VAL A 39 -19.78 29.04 6.51
CA VAL A 39 -18.71 28.05 6.51
C VAL A 39 -17.45 28.61 5.89
N LEU A 40 -16.30 28.37 6.52
CA LEU A 40 -14.98 28.52 5.94
C LEU A 40 -14.36 27.14 5.75
N LEU A 41 -14.02 26.79 4.50
CA LEU A 41 -13.32 25.54 4.17
C LEU A 41 -11.87 25.85 3.82
N LEU A 42 -10.94 25.36 4.66
CA LEU A 42 -9.49 25.48 4.45
C LEU A 42 -8.92 24.20 3.88
N GLU A 43 -8.10 24.33 2.85
CA GLU A 43 -7.42 23.20 2.20
C GLU A 43 -5.94 23.55 1.95
N LYS A 44 -5.02 22.73 2.44
CA LYS A 44 -3.58 22.96 2.25
C LYS A 44 -3.09 22.80 0.81
N ALA A 45 -3.85 22.08 -0.03
CA ALA A 45 -3.64 21.98 -1.47
C ALA A 45 -4.75 22.74 -2.23
N HIS A 46 -5.62 22.05 -2.91
CA HIS A 46 -6.75 22.65 -3.65
C HIS A 46 -7.96 21.73 -3.56
N VAL A 47 -9.09 22.23 -3.09
CA VAL A 47 -10.32 21.45 -2.82
C VAL A 47 -10.75 20.60 -4.02
N ARG A 48 -10.60 21.09 -5.26
CA ARG A 48 -10.98 20.34 -6.46
C ARG A 48 -10.18 19.04 -6.65
N HIS A 49 -8.95 18.98 -6.11
CA HIS A 49 -7.99 17.91 -6.38
C HIS A 49 -7.43 17.29 -5.10
N SER A 50 -8.01 17.58 -3.93
CA SER A 50 -7.57 17.08 -2.63
C SER A 50 -8.35 15.84 -2.18
N GLY A 51 -7.74 15.10 -1.26
CA GLY A 51 -8.29 13.90 -0.67
C GLY A 51 -8.09 12.63 -1.50
N ALA A 52 -8.33 11.47 -0.90
CA ALA A 52 -8.15 10.16 -1.53
C ALA A 52 -9.02 10.00 -2.78
N LEU A 53 -10.24 10.51 -2.75
CA LEU A 53 -11.19 10.44 -3.87
C LEU A 53 -10.68 11.11 -5.16
N ALA A 54 -9.81 12.10 -5.06
CA ALA A 54 -9.22 12.77 -6.23
C ALA A 54 -8.24 11.87 -7.01
N MET A 55 -7.77 10.80 -6.42
CA MET A 55 -6.88 9.82 -7.05
C MET A 55 -7.64 8.79 -7.90
N GLY A 56 -8.97 8.79 -7.85
CA GLY A 56 -9.85 7.84 -8.51
C GLY A 56 -10.42 6.81 -7.54
N MET A 57 -11.59 6.31 -7.86
CA MET A 57 -12.28 5.24 -7.12
C MET A 57 -13.11 4.42 -8.08
N ASP A 58 -13.15 3.11 -7.89
CA ASP A 58 -13.94 2.19 -8.71
C ASP A 58 -15.38 2.03 -8.21
N GLY A 59 -15.63 2.33 -6.94
CA GLY A 59 -16.95 2.17 -6.36
C GLY A 59 -17.05 2.75 -4.94
N VAL A 60 -18.28 2.87 -4.46
CA VAL A 60 -18.58 3.18 -3.07
C VAL A 60 -18.56 1.89 -2.27
N ASN A 61 -17.63 1.77 -1.34
CA ASN A 61 -17.46 0.61 -0.49
C ASN A 61 -18.38 0.67 0.74
N ASN A 62 -18.74 -0.51 1.23
CA ASN A 62 -19.48 -0.71 2.50
C ASN A 62 -20.88 -0.09 2.55
N ALA A 63 -21.59 -0.06 1.42
CA ALA A 63 -22.99 0.32 1.42
C ALA A 63 -23.88 -0.85 1.83
N VAL A 64 -24.78 -0.62 2.78
CA VAL A 64 -25.85 -1.55 3.15
C VAL A 64 -27.02 -1.31 2.20
N ILE A 65 -27.30 -2.27 1.33
CA ILE A 65 -28.35 -2.15 0.31
C ILE A 65 -29.64 -2.79 0.84
N PRO A 66 -30.73 -2.03 0.98
CA PRO A 66 -32.01 -2.58 1.43
C PRO A 66 -32.46 -3.78 0.59
N GLY A 67 -32.88 -4.85 1.25
CA GLY A 67 -33.27 -6.12 0.62
C GLY A 67 -32.12 -7.06 0.25
N LYS A 68 -30.86 -6.62 0.34
CA LYS A 68 -29.65 -7.45 0.14
C LYS A 68 -28.89 -7.67 1.44
N ALA A 69 -28.92 -6.72 2.35
CA ALA A 69 -28.30 -6.78 3.69
C ALA A 69 -29.09 -5.93 4.67
N THR A 70 -28.87 -6.17 5.95
CA THR A 70 -29.44 -5.35 7.04
C THR A 70 -28.35 -4.53 7.73
N PRO A 71 -28.70 -3.42 8.39
CA PRO A 71 -27.76 -2.68 9.23
C PRO A 71 -27.15 -3.54 10.33
N GLU A 72 -27.94 -4.46 10.90
CA GLU A 72 -27.51 -5.39 11.95
C GLU A 72 -26.41 -6.33 11.44
N ASP A 73 -26.55 -6.89 10.23
CA ASP A 73 -25.55 -7.74 9.61
C ASP A 73 -24.22 -6.97 9.46
N TYR A 74 -24.30 -5.72 9.01
CA TYR A 74 -23.12 -4.85 8.86
C TYR A 74 -22.45 -4.56 10.20
N VAL A 75 -23.22 -4.13 11.21
CA VAL A 75 -22.70 -3.82 12.56
C VAL A 75 -22.02 -5.03 13.18
N ALA A 76 -22.64 -6.22 13.08
CA ALA A 76 -22.07 -7.46 13.59
C ALA A 76 -20.78 -7.84 12.87
N GLU A 77 -20.72 -7.69 11.55
CA GLU A 77 -19.53 -7.99 10.74
C GLU A 77 -18.35 -7.08 11.09
N ILE A 78 -18.58 -5.76 11.18
CA ILE A 78 -17.53 -4.81 11.55
C ILE A 78 -17.06 -5.03 12.99
N THR A 79 -17.95 -5.41 13.89
CA THR A 79 -17.60 -5.77 15.28
C THR A 79 -16.65 -6.96 15.31
N ARG A 80 -16.92 -8.02 14.53
CA ARG A 80 -16.03 -9.19 14.41
C ARG A 80 -14.68 -8.83 13.77
N ALA A 81 -14.71 -8.05 12.70
CA ALA A 81 -13.50 -7.62 11.99
C ALA A 81 -12.56 -6.79 12.87
N ASN A 82 -13.09 -6.17 13.93
CA ASN A 82 -12.31 -5.38 14.90
C ASN A 82 -12.11 -6.09 16.25
N ASP A 83 -12.22 -7.42 16.29
CA ASP A 83 -12.02 -8.22 17.51
C ASP A 83 -12.81 -7.67 18.71
N GLY A 84 -14.03 -7.21 18.47
CA GLY A 84 -14.97 -6.73 19.49
C GLY A 84 -14.74 -5.29 19.97
N ILE A 85 -13.63 -4.65 19.66
CA ILE A 85 -13.34 -3.28 20.15
C ILE A 85 -13.89 -2.24 19.17
N VAL A 86 -15.14 -1.88 19.36
CA VAL A 86 -15.86 -0.93 18.51
C VAL A 86 -16.84 -0.09 19.32
N ASN A 87 -17.12 1.11 18.84
CA ASN A 87 -18.31 1.86 19.21
C ASN A 87 -19.41 1.55 18.19
N GLN A 88 -20.33 0.64 18.51
CA GLN A 88 -21.38 0.26 17.58
C GLN A 88 -22.35 1.40 17.24
N LYS A 89 -22.47 2.43 18.07
CA LYS A 89 -23.32 3.59 17.76
C LYS A 89 -22.80 4.32 16.52
N THR A 90 -21.48 4.49 16.40
CA THR A 90 -20.88 5.13 15.23
C THR A 90 -21.00 4.25 13.97
N ILE A 91 -20.77 2.95 14.09
CA ILE A 91 -20.93 2.00 12.97
C ILE A 91 -22.38 1.98 12.49
N ASN A 92 -23.33 1.99 13.40
CA ASN A 92 -24.76 2.01 13.09
C ASN A 92 -25.17 3.26 12.28
N GLN A 93 -24.53 4.41 12.50
CA GLN A 93 -24.76 5.61 11.67
C GLN A 93 -24.39 5.34 10.21
N THR A 94 -23.24 4.71 9.96
CA THR A 94 -22.85 4.34 8.60
C THR A 94 -23.79 3.31 8.00
N ALA A 95 -24.16 2.28 8.76
CA ALA A 95 -25.05 1.21 8.32
C ALA A 95 -26.45 1.71 7.92
N THR A 96 -27.03 2.61 8.72
CA THR A 96 -28.40 3.08 8.51
C THR A 96 -28.51 4.25 7.55
N ARG A 97 -27.49 5.12 7.45
CA ARG A 97 -27.51 6.33 6.61
C ARG A 97 -26.79 6.17 5.27
N GLY A 98 -25.95 5.14 5.14
CA GLY A 98 -25.10 4.97 3.96
C GLY A 98 -25.89 4.90 2.66
N TYR A 99 -27.03 4.19 2.64
CA TYR A 99 -27.85 4.09 1.43
C TYR A 99 -28.49 5.42 1.02
N ASP A 100 -28.99 6.20 1.97
CA ASP A 100 -29.51 7.55 1.68
C ASP A 100 -28.42 8.49 1.17
N MET A 101 -27.20 8.31 1.67
CA MET A 101 -26.05 9.05 1.15
C MET A 101 -25.72 8.67 -0.29
N VAL A 102 -25.78 7.37 -0.65
CA VAL A 102 -25.65 6.94 -2.06
C VAL A 102 -26.69 7.64 -2.94
N ARG A 103 -27.95 7.66 -2.52
CA ARG A 103 -29.01 8.35 -3.24
C ARG A 103 -28.79 9.86 -3.34
N ARG A 104 -28.20 10.48 -2.30
CA ARG A 104 -27.83 11.90 -2.31
C ARG A 104 -26.71 12.17 -3.31
N LEU A 105 -25.70 11.32 -3.38
CA LEU A 105 -24.61 11.42 -4.35
C LEU A 105 -25.13 11.27 -5.79
N GLU A 106 -26.08 10.37 -6.03
CA GLU A 106 -26.73 10.21 -7.33
C GLU A 106 -27.49 11.48 -7.73
N ARG A 107 -28.22 12.10 -6.81
CA ARG A 107 -28.85 13.42 -7.05
C ARG A 107 -27.85 14.53 -7.37
N TYR A 108 -26.64 14.46 -6.84
CA TYR A 108 -25.55 15.40 -7.18
C TYR A 108 -24.97 15.15 -8.57
N GLY A 109 -25.28 14.00 -9.18
CA GLY A 109 -24.84 13.61 -10.49
C GLY A 109 -23.67 12.62 -10.50
N VAL A 110 -23.38 11.95 -9.37
CA VAL A 110 -22.52 10.78 -9.36
C VAL A 110 -23.25 9.64 -10.05
N LYS A 111 -22.58 8.98 -10.98
CA LYS A 111 -23.16 7.84 -11.70
C LYS A 111 -22.78 6.55 -11.01
N PHE A 112 -23.78 5.71 -10.74
CA PHE A 112 -23.64 4.35 -10.29
C PHE A 112 -24.05 3.39 -11.39
N GLU A 113 -23.35 2.28 -11.51
CA GLU A 113 -23.71 1.22 -12.42
C GLU A 113 -25.06 0.61 -12.03
N LYS A 114 -25.88 0.32 -13.01
CA LYS A 114 -27.21 -0.28 -12.81
C LYS A 114 -27.22 -1.69 -13.38
N ASP A 115 -27.97 -2.57 -12.72
CA ASP A 115 -28.24 -3.91 -13.20
C ASP A 115 -29.32 -3.89 -14.31
N GLU A 116 -29.60 -5.03 -14.90
CA GLU A 116 -30.59 -5.22 -15.99
C GLU A 116 -32.03 -4.85 -15.60
N HIS A 117 -32.32 -4.76 -14.30
CA HIS A 117 -33.62 -4.38 -13.75
C HIS A 117 -33.65 -2.91 -13.30
N GLY A 118 -32.58 -2.14 -13.56
CA GLY A 118 -32.45 -0.73 -13.17
C GLY A 118 -32.15 -0.52 -11.70
N GLY A 119 -31.86 -1.58 -10.93
CA GLY A 119 -31.33 -1.54 -9.57
C GLY A 119 -29.84 -1.19 -9.58
N TYR A 120 -29.24 -0.98 -8.40
CA TYR A 120 -27.79 -0.80 -8.33
C TYR A 120 -27.08 -2.12 -8.62
N ALA A 121 -26.14 -2.13 -9.56
CA ALA A 121 -25.17 -3.19 -9.70
C ALA A 121 -24.31 -3.22 -8.44
N VAL A 122 -24.05 -4.41 -7.90
CA VAL A 122 -23.30 -4.58 -6.66
C VAL A 122 -22.22 -5.63 -6.84
N ARG A 123 -21.07 -5.40 -6.20
CA ARG A 123 -20.04 -6.43 -5.97
C ARG A 123 -20.02 -6.75 -4.49
N ARG A 124 -20.05 -8.03 -4.18
CA ARG A 124 -19.95 -8.48 -2.78
C ARG A 124 -18.51 -8.29 -2.31
N VAL A 125 -18.33 -7.70 -1.14
CA VAL A 125 -17.00 -7.42 -0.58
C VAL A 125 -16.73 -8.24 0.66
N HIS A 126 -17.75 -8.40 1.50
CA HIS A 126 -17.71 -9.16 2.74
C HIS A 126 -18.57 -10.40 2.64
N ARG A 127 -18.39 -11.33 3.58
CA ARG A 127 -19.19 -12.56 3.64
C ARG A 127 -20.65 -12.27 3.92
N SER A 128 -20.91 -11.21 4.69
CA SER A 128 -22.25 -10.73 5.02
C SER A 128 -22.29 -9.19 5.02
N GLY A 129 -23.42 -8.63 4.70
CA GLY A 129 -23.84 -7.30 5.09
C GLY A 129 -23.38 -6.11 4.26
N SER A 130 -22.34 -6.15 3.47
CA SER A 130 -21.92 -4.96 2.72
C SER A 130 -21.51 -5.21 1.27
N TYR A 131 -21.66 -4.18 0.46
CA TYR A 131 -21.43 -4.22 -0.98
C TYR A 131 -20.63 -3.03 -1.46
N VAL A 132 -19.92 -3.22 -2.59
CA VAL A 132 -19.38 -2.12 -3.41
C VAL A 132 -20.38 -1.81 -4.51
N LEU A 133 -20.72 -0.53 -4.64
CA LEU A 133 -21.48 -0.03 -5.78
C LEU A 133 -20.51 0.57 -6.79
N PRO A 134 -20.34 -0.07 -7.97
CA PRO A 134 -19.45 0.41 -9.01
C PRO A 134 -19.83 1.81 -9.51
N MET A 135 -18.81 2.63 -9.73
CA MET A 135 -18.94 3.99 -10.27
C MET A 135 -18.17 4.09 -11.60
N PRO A 136 -18.82 4.04 -12.75
CA PRO A 136 -18.14 4.10 -14.05
C PRO A 136 -17.26 5.32 -14.24
N GLU A 137 -17.63 6.42 -13.59
CA GLU A 137 -16.92 7.70 -13.62
C GLU A 137 -16.36 8.08 -12.24
N GLY A 138 -15.91 7.11 -11.46
CA GLY A 138 -15.42 7.31 -10.08
C GLY A 138 -14.31 8.36 -9.96
N LYS A 139 -13.44 8.48 -10.95
CA LYS A 139 -12.41 9.54 -11.05
C LYS A 139 -13.00 10.97 -11.08
N ASP A 140 -14.26 11.12 -11.42
CA ASP A 140 -14.91 12.42 -11.56
C ASP A 140 -15.79 12.81 -10.36
N VAL A 141 -15.99 11.90 -9.39
CA VAL A 141 -16.81 12.16 -8.19
C VAL A 141 -16.36 13.44 -7.47
N LYS A 142 -15.06 13.64 -7.33
CA LYS A 142 -14.52 14.86 -6.71
C LYS A 142 -14.89 16.13 -7.48
N LYS A 143 -14.94 16.08 -8.80
CA LYS A 143 -15.39 17.19 -9.64
C LYS A 143 -16.89 17.47 -9.47
N VAL A 144 -17.68 16.40 -9.29
CA VAL A 144 -19.12 16.52 -8.99
C VAL A 144 -19.33 17.25 -7.66
N LEU A 145 -18.65 16.82 -6.59
CA LEU A 145 -18.73 17.48 -5.28
C LEU A 145 -18.26 18.93 -5.33
N TYR A 146 -17.20 19.23 -6.08
CA TYR A 146 -16.73 20.61 -6.26
C TYR A 146 -17.78 21.47 -7.01
N ARG A 147 -18.52 20.91 -7.98
CA ARG A 147 -19.65 21.60 -8.62
C ARG A 147 -20.76 21.92 -7.63
N VAL A 148 -21.08 20.99 -6.72
CA VAL A 148 -22.09 21.24 -5.67
C VAL A 148 -21.66 22.42 -4.78
N LEU A 149 -20.42 22.46 -4.32
CA LEU A 149 -19.86 23.60 -3.57
C LEU A 149 -19.97 24.93 -4.31
N ARG A 150 -20.01 24.90 -5.65
CA ARG A 150 -20.13 26.09 -6.52
C ARG A 150 -21.55 26.46 -6.89
N GLN A 151 -22.56 25.66 -6.50
CA GLN A 151 -23.97 26.04 -6.67
C GLN A 151 -24.30 27.29 -5.86
N ARG A 152 -25.14 28.15 -6.39
CA ARG A 152 -25.38 29.49 -5.84
C ARG A 152 -25.72 29.46 -4.33
N HIS A 153 -26.70 28.65 -3.95
CA HIS A 153 -27.17 28.55 -2.57
C HIS A 153 -26.12 28.02 -1.58
N ILE A 154 -25.15 27.25 -2.06
CA ILE A 154 -24.03 26.76 -1.23
C ILE A 154 -22.89 27.81 -1.18
N ARG A 155 -22.45 28.32 -2.35
CA ARG A 155 -21.31 29.23 -2.42
C ARG A 155 -21.54 30.59 -1.73
N GLU A 156 -22.81 30.99 -1.54
CA GLU A 156 -23.16 32.18 -0.78
C GLU A 156 -22.88 32.00 0.72
N LYS A 157 -22.80 30.74 1.20
CA LYS A 157 -22.54 30.39 2.59
C LYS A 157 -21.12 29.81 2.80
N VAL A 158 -20.53 29.17 1.78
CA VAL A 158 -19.23 28.52 1.86
C VAL A 158 -18.15 29.37 1.21
N ARG A 159 -17.23 29.87 2.00
CA ARG A 159 -15.96 30.43 1.55
C ARG A 159 -14.89 29.34 1.50
N ILE A 160 -14.20 29.20 0.37
CA ILE A 160 -13.12 28.24 0.18
C ILE A 160 -11.80 28.97 0.09
N GLU A 161 -10.84 28.60 0.98
CA GLU A 161 -9.47 29.07 0.94
C GLU A 161 -8.53 27.89 0.66
N ASN A 162 -8.01 27.84 -0.55
CA ASN A 162 -7.02 26.84 -0.99
C ASN A 162 -5.61 27.28 -0.60
N ARG A 163 -4.72 26.30 -0.38
CA ARG A 163 -3.32 26.54 -0.02
C ARG A 163 -3.11 27.16 1.36
N PHE A 164 -4.07 26.94 2.26
CA PHE A 164 -4.00 27.32 3.66
C PHE A 164 -3.83 26.05 4.50
N MET A 165 -2.73 25.99 5.25
CA MET A 165 -2.42 24.89 6.15
C MET A 165 -2.59 25.33 7.59
N PRO A 166 -3.69 24.95 8.26
CA PRO A 166 -3.78 25.05 9.72
C PRO A 166 -2.76 24.13 10.38
N VAL A 167 -2.13 24.61 11.45
CA VAL A 167 -1.14 23.84 12.22
C VAL A 167 -1.57 23.60 13.65
N ARG A 168 -2.56 24.37 14.13
CA ARG A 168 -3.13 24.24 15.49
C ARG A 168 -4.62 24.56 15.47
N VAL A 169 -5.40 23.77 16.19
CA VAL A 169 -6.72 24.17 16.69
C VAL A 169 -6.48 25.02 17.95
N LEU A 170 -7.16 26.15 18.03
CA LEU A 170 -7.07 27.07 19.18
C LEU A 170 -8.21 26.76 20.14
N THR A 171 -7.90 26.68 21.42
CA THR A 171 -8.85 26.37 22.49
C THR A 171 -8.90 27.44 23.56
N SER A 172 -10.09 27.77 24.03
CA SER A 172 -10.32 28.69 25.15
C SER A 172 -11.38 28.09 26.08
N GLY A 173 -11.11 28.05 27.36
CA GLY A 173 -12.01 27.46 28.35
C GLY A 173 -12.31 26.00 28.09
N GLY A 174 -11.36 25.23 27.52
CA GLY A 174 -11.53 23.83 27.18
C GLY A 174 -12.36 23.57 25.90
N ARG A 175 -12.72 24.61 25.14
CA ARG A 175 -13.51 24.54 23.90
C ARG A 175 -12.69 24.99 22.71
N ALA A 176 -12.90 24.37 21.55
CA ALA A 176 -12.36 24.85 20.29
C ALA A 176 -13.02 26.17 19.88
N VAL A 177 -12.18 27.17 19.56
CA VAL A 177 -12.60 28.53 19.20
C VAL A 177 -12.05 28.99 17.86
N GLY A 178 -11.26 28.18 17.20
CA GLY A 178 -10.69 28.52 15.90
C GLY A 178 -9.44 27.72 15.56
N ALA A 179 -8.64 28.27 14.64
CA ALA A 179 -7.39 27.66 14.20
C ALA A 179 -6.34 28.73 13.84
N ALA A 180 -5.07 28.34 13.85
CA ALA A 180 -3.96 29.12 13.33
C ALA A 180 -3.15 28.31 12.33
N GLY A 181 -2.59 28.98 11.31
CA GLY A 181 -1.82 28.36 10.24
C GLY A 181 -1.24 29.40 9.30
N PHE A 182 -0.97 29.01 8.07
CA PHE A 182 -0.36 29.89 7.09
C PHE A 182 -0.73 29.55 5.63
N ASP A 183 -0.51 30.51 4.76
CA ASP A 183 -0.63 30.35 3.30
C ASP A 183 0.64 29.64 2.78
N THR A 184 0.48 28.45 2.20
CA THR A 184 1.57 27.61 1.70
C THR A 184 2.23 28.13 0.41
N ARG A 185 1.76 29.24 -0.14
CA ARG A 185 2.34 29.93 -1.32
C ARG A 185 2.92 31.30 -0.99
N GLY A 186 2.13 32.15 -0.35
CA GLY A 186 2.55 33.49 0.04
C GLY A 186 3.30 33.54 1.34
N GLY A 187 3.14 32.53 2.19
CA GLY A 187 3.81 32.45 3.48
C GLY A 187 3.21 33.38 4.55
N ARG A 188 2.02 33.93 4.34
CA ARG A 188 1.35 34.81 5.29
C ARG A 188 0.74 34.01 6.45
N PHE A 189 0.89 34.49 7.66
CA PHE A 189 0.27 33.89 8.84
C PHE A 189 -1.25 34.12 8.84
N VAL A 190 -2.01 33.14 9.27
CA VAL A 190 -3.47 33.18 9.26
C VAL A 190 -4.04 32.70 10.59
N THR A 191 -5.02 33.40 11.10
CA THR A 191 -5.83 32.96 12.23
C THR A 191 -7.30 32.98 11.84
N VAL A 192 -8.08 32.04 12.38
CA VAL A 192 -9.51 31.92 12.15
C VAL A 192 -10.23 31.84 13.49
N SER A 193 -11.20 32.73 13.74
CA SER A 193 -12.19 32.57 14.80
C SER A 193 -13.36 31.76 14.28
N ALA A 194 -13.78 30.74 15.00
CA ALA A 194 -14.89 29.87 14.62
C ALA A 194 -15.75 29.45 15.80
N GLY A 195 -17.05 29.33 15.58
CA GLY A 195 -17.99 28.80 16.58
C GLY A 195 -17.91 27.28 16.75
N ALA A 196 -17.48 26.58 15.70
CA ALA A 196 -17.17 25.15 15.70
C ALA A 196 -16.08 24.85 14.67
N VAL A 197 -15.28 23.80 14.91
CA VAL A 197 -14.18 23.34 14.05
C VAL A 197 -14.38 21.87 13.68
N ILE A 198 -14.37 21.54 12.40
CA ILE A 198 -14.46 20.18 11.88
C ILE A 198 -13.12 19.81 11.26
N LEU A 199 -12.45 18.79 11.82
CA LEU A 199 -11.24 18.20 11.23
C LEU A 199 -11.62 17.09 10.25
N ALA A 200 -11.23 17.24 9.00
CA ALA A 200 -11.48 16.29 7.91
C ALA A 200 -10.21 16.08 7.07
N THR A 201 -9.07 15.92 7.72
CA THR A 201 -7.74 15.94 7.11
C THR A 201 -7.28 14.57 6.57
N GLY A 202 -8.10 13.54 6.75
CA GLY A 202 -7.79 12.17 6.32
C GLY A 202 -6.80 11.46 7.24
N ALA A 203 -6.23 10.37 6.73
CA ALA A 203 -5.32 9.46 7.42
C ALA A 203 -3.95 10.07 7.73
N CYS A 204 -3.11 9.35 8.50
CA CYS A 204 -1.66 9.54 8.54
C CYS A 204 -0.98 8.45 7.68
N GLY A 205 -1.08 8.59 6.36
CA GLY A 205 -0.52 7.62 5.42
C GLY A 205 1.01 7.70 5.29
N ARG A 206 1.61 8.82 5.67
CA ARG A 206 3.07 9.02 5.67
C ARG A 206 3.71 8.68 7.02
N LEU A 207 3.16 7.73 7.78
CA LEU A 207 3.74 7.31 9.06
C LEU A 207 4.99 6.46 8.83
N GLY A 208 4.87 5.34 8.12
CA GLY A 208 5.99 4.51 7.68
C GLY A 208 6.53 4.91 6.29
N LEU A 209 7.74 4.45 5.95
CA LEU A 209 8.33 4.63 4.63
C LEU A 209 7.90 3.47 3.73
N PRO A 210 7.40 3.71 2.51
CA PRO A 210 7.02 2.63 1.60
C PRO A 210 8.22 1.80 1.16
N ALA A 211 7.97 0.55 0.78
CA ALA A 211 9.01 -0.38 0.32
C ALA A 211 9.80 0.14 -0.89
N SER A 212 9.17 0.98 -1.73
CA SER A 212 9.81 1.66 -2.85
C SER A 212 10.85 2.71 -2.42
N GLY A 213 10.89 3.10 -1.15
CA GLY A 213 11.73 4.18 -0.65
C GLY A 213 11.30 5.59 -1.10
N TYR A 214 10.23 5.71 -1.85
CA TYR A 214 9.77 7.00 -2.39
C TYR A 214 9.20 7.87 -1.27
N LEU A 215 9.81 9.01 -0.96
CA LEU A 215 9.44 9.83 0.19
C LEU A 215 7.96 10.27 0.19
N TYR A 216 7.42 10.57 -0.98
CA TYR A 216 6.03 10.96 -1.16
C TYR A 216 5.14 9.82 -1.70
N GLY A 217 5.69 8.61 -1.79
CA GLY A 217 4.92 7.40 -2.01
C GLY A 217 4.15 7.03 -0.75
N THR A 218 2.91 6.64 -0.92
CA THR A 218 2.07 6.11 0.15
C THR A 218 0.90 5.36 -0.47
N TYR A 219 0.35 4.40 0.27
CA TYR A 219 -0.90 3.75 -0.09
C TYR A 219 -2.05 4.78 -0.19
N GLU A 220 -2.09 5.72 0.76
CA GLU A 220 -3.06 6.81 0.85
C GLU A 220 -2.68 8.02 -0.02
N ASN A 221 -3.20 9.18 0.30
CA ASN A 221 -2.85 10.41 -0.39
C ASN A 221 -1.48 10.94 0.08
N PRO A 222 -0.59 11.36 -0.84
CA PRO A 222 0.75 11.88 -0.49
C PRO A 222 0.75 13.09 0.45
N THR A 223 -0.37 13.78 0.60
CA THR A 223 -0.51 14.91 1.52
C THR A 223 -0.88 14.50 2.95
N ASN A 224 -1.16 13.22 3.20
CA ASN A 224 -1.62 12.70 4.50
C ASN A 224 -0.45 12.53 5.47
N ALA A 225 -0.13 13.60 6.20
CA ALA A 225 0.98 13.67 7.16
C ALA A 225 0.54 13.58 8.63
N GLY A 226 -0.73 13.26 8.90
CA GLY A 226 -1.25 13.19 10.27
C GLY A 226 -1.62 14.54 10.87
N ASP A 227 -1.83 15.55 10.04
CA ASP A 227 -2.14 16.93 10.45
C ASP A 227 -3.28 16.97 11.49
N GLY A 228 -4.41 16.31 11.21
CA GLY A 228 -5.56 16.29 12.11
C GLY A 228 -5.33 15.50 13.39
N TYR A 229 -4.58 14.40 13.33
CA TYR A 229 -4.16 13.65 14.52
C TYR A 229 -3.38 14.54 15.48
N ALA A 230 -2.36 15.23 14.97
CA ALA A 230 -1.54 16.13 15.76
C ALA A 230 -2.36 17.33 16.27
N MET A 231 -3.20 17.94 15.43
CA MET A 231 -4.04 19.07 15.85
C MET A 231 -5.05 18.68 16.93
N ALA A 232 -5.72 17.54 16.80
CA ALA A 232 -6.66 17.02 17.81
C ALA A 232 -5.93 16.71 19.12
N TYR A 233 -4.78 16.03 19.06
CA TYR A 233 -3.95 15.73 20.23
C TYR A 233 -3.52 16.99 20.96
N HIS A 234 -3.01 17.98 20.23
CA HIS A 234 -2.59 19.24 20.83
C HIS A 234 -3.74 20.10 21.37
N ALA A 235 -4.95 19.90 20.87
CA ALA A 235 -6.17 20.52 21.42
C ALA A 235 -6.72 19.80 22.66
N GLY A 236 -6.13 18.68 23.08
CA GLY A 236 -6.55 17.88 24.23
C GLY A 236 -7.69 16.88 23.92
N ALA A 237 -8.03 16.68 22.66
CA ALA A 237 -9.00 15.66 22.27
C ALA A 237 -8.43 14.23 22.48
N GLU A 238 -9.31 13.30 22.79
CA GLU A 238 -8.92 11.89 22.86
C GLU A 238 -8.74 11.31 21.47
N LEU A 239 -7.70 10.47 21.32
CA LEU A 239 -7.49 9.62 20.18
C LEU A 239 -7.56 8.16 20.65
N SER A 240 -8.07 7.28 19.81
CA SER A 240 -8.30 5.87 20.13
C SER A 240 -7.65 4.95 19.09
N GLY A 241 -7.24 3.77 19.53
CA GLY A 241 -6.75 2.72 18.65
C GLY A 241 -5.46 3.08 17.89
N ILE A 242 -4.66 4.01 18.39
CA ILE A 242 -3.45 4.52 17.70
C ILE A 242 -2.37 3.44 17.58
N GLU A 243 -2.47 2.35 18.31
CA GLU A 243 -1.67 1.14 18.15
C GLU A 243 -2.13 0.21 17.01
N CYS A 244 -3.37 0.38 16.51
CA CYS A 244 -3.95 -0.42 15.43
C CYS A 244 -3.63 0.22 14.08
N PHE A 245 -2.67 -0.33 13.34
CA PHE A 245 -2.22 0.26 12.08
C PHE A 245 -3.08 -0.15 10.91
N GLN A 246 -3.13 0.71 9.91
CA GLN A 246 -3.52 0.33 8.57
C GLN A 246 -2.33 -0.26 7.84
N ILE A 247 -2.49 -1.47 7.32
CA ILE A 247 -1.51 -2.18 6.50
C ILE A 247 -2.28 -2.86 5.37
N ASN A 248 -1.84 -2.67 4.13
CA ASN A 248 -2.54 -3.18 2.96
C ASN A 248 -1.58 -3.91 2.02
N PRO A 249 -2.04 -4.87 1.21
CA PRO A 249 -1.23 -5.40 0.13
C PRO A 249 -1.17 -4.40 -1.01
N LEU A 250 0.03 -4.16 -1.50
CA LEU A 250 0.27 -3.30 -2.65
C LEU A 250 1.05 -4.05 -3.73
N ILE A 251 1.05 -3.48 -4.92
CA ILE A 251 1.91 -3.96 -6.00
C ILE A 251 3.34 -3.60 -5.63
N LYS A 252 4.25 -4.56 -5.72
CA LYS A 252 5.67 -4.31 -5.47
C LYS A 252 6.19 -3.21 -6.41
N ASP A 253 7.00 -2.33 -5.85
CA ASP A 253 7.60 -1.19 -6.55
C ASP A 253 6.59 -0.17 -7.14
N TYR A 254 5.32 -0.28 -6.77
CA TYR A 254 4.29 0.68 -7.13
C TYR A 254 3.61 1.22 -5.87
N ASN A 255 3.53 2.54 -5.72
CA ASN A 255 2.92 3.18 -4.56
C ASN A 255 1.39 3.20 -4.70
N GLY A 256 0.80 2.03 -4.70
CA GLY A 256 -0.64 1.90 -4.81
C GLY A 256 -1.13 0.50 -4.50
N PRO A 257 -2.43 0.36 -4.20
CA PRO A 257 -3.02 -0.90 -3.80
C PRO A 257 -2.88 -1.96 -4.89
N ALA A 258 -2.70 -3.21 -4.49
CA ALA A 258 -2.77 -4.34 -5.41
C ALA A 258 -4.17 -4.51 -5.99
N CYS A 259 -5.17 -3.97 -5.30
CA CYS A 259 -6.60 -4.03 -5.64
C CYS A 259 -7.10 -5.46 -5.81
N ALA A 260 -6.63 -6.36 -4.97
CA ALA A 260 -7.16 -7.72 -4.93
C ALA A 260 -8.68 -7.73 -4.71
N TYR A 261 -9.21 -6.76 -3.97
CA TYR A 261 -10.65 -6.59 -3.77
C TYR A 261 -11.42 -6.27 -5.07
N VAL A 262 -10.76 -5.71 -6.09
CA VAL A 262 -11.34 -5.55 -7.43
C VAL A 262 -11.23 -6.85 -8.20
N ALA A 263 -10.09 -7.52 -8.14
CA ALA A 263 -9.78 -8.71 -8.94
C ALA A 263 -10.46 -9.98 -8.41
N ASN A 264 -10.58 -10.14 -7.08
CA ASN A 264 -11.15 -11.34 -6.47
C ASN A 264 -12.61 -11.63 -6.89
N PRO A 265 -13.52 -10.65 -6.99
CA PRO A 265 -14.86 -10.87 -7.51
C PRO A 265 -14.91 -11.35 -8.95
N PHE A 266 -13.83 -11.17 -9.72
CA PHE A 266 -13.67 -11.66 -11.09
C PHE A 266 -12.93 -13.00 -11.17
N GLY A 267 -12.60 -13.60 -10.02
CA GLY A 267 -11.92 -14.88 -9.94
C GLY A 267 -10.41 -14.80 -9.74
N GLY A 268 -9.84 -13.61 -9.54
CA GLY A 268 -8.44 -13.46 -9.12
C GLY A 268 -8.22 -13.95 -7.69
N TYR A 269 -7.04 -14.48 -7.38
CA TYR A 269 -6.68 -14.91 -6.02
C TYR A 269 -5.17 -14.80 -5.74
N GLN A 270 -4.80 -14.92 -4.49
CA GLN A 270 -3.42 -14.76 -4.05
C GLN A 270 -2.71 -16.11 -3.98
N VAL A 271 -1.50 -16.13 -4.52
CA VAL A 271 -0.65 -17.34 -4.52
C VAL A 271 0.76 -17.01 -4.05
N ASN A 272 1.43 -18.02 -3.49
CA ASN A 272 2.86 -17.98 -3.18
C ASN A 272 3.72 -18.25 -4.43
N ASN A 273 5.05 -18.31 -4.27
CA ASN A 273 5.99 -18.57 -5.36
C ASN A 273 5.87 -19.98 -5.97
N LYS A 274 5.13 -20.88 -5.34
CA LYS A 274 4.82 -22.22 -5.86
C LYS A 274 3.49 -22.27 -6.61
N GLY A 275 2.77 -21.16 -6.68
CA GLY A 275 1.44 -21.09 -7.25
C GLY A 275 0.33 -21.64 -6.35
N GLU A 276 0.63 -21.89 -5.07
CA GLU A 276 -0.32 -22.40 -4.08
C GLU A 276 -1.12 -21.24 -3.50
N ARG A 277 -2.44 -21.36 -3.45
CA ARG A 277 -3.32 -20.43 -2.74
C ARG A 277 -3.12 -20.61 -1.24
N PHE A 278 -2.71 -19.56 -0.53
CA PHE A 278 -2.36 -19.61 0.89
C PHE A 278 -3.34 -18.85 1.78
N VAL A 279 -4.21 -18.03 1.23
CA VAL A 279 -5.19 -17.23 1.96
C VAL A 279 -6.53 -17.21 1.23
N ASP A 280 -7.59 -17.25 2.00
CA ASP A 280 -8.95 -17.06 1.51
C ASP A 280 -9.27 -15.57 1.60
N SER A 281 -9.00 -14.86 0.51
CA SER A 281 -9.00 -13.41 0.48
C SER A 281 -10.39 -12.86 0.20
N ASP A 282 -11.24 -12.80 1.22
CA ASP A 282 -12.52 -12.14 1.06
C ASP A 282 -12.41 -10.62 1.20
N TYR A 283 -11.61 -10.11 2.13
CA TYR A 283 -11.42 -8.68 2.31
C TYR A 283 -10.25 -8.36 3.27
N TRP A 284 -9.79 -7.11 3.24
CA TRP A 284 -8.72 -6.61 4.07
C TRP A 284 -9.02 -6.74 5.57
N SER A 285 -8.37 -7.64 6.23
CA SER A 285 -8.35 -7.73 7.68
C SER A 285 -6.92 -7.82 8.16
N GLY A 286 -6.68 -7.46 9.40
CA GLY A 286 -5.37 -7.65 10.00
C GLY A 286 -4.96 -9.12 10.02
N GLN A 287 -5.91 -10.04 10.14
CA GLN A 287 -5.69 -11.48 10.08
C GLN A 287 -5.19 -11.91 8.70
N MET A 288 -5.83 -11.44 7.62
CA MET A 288 -5.36 -11.69 6.26
C MET A 288 -3.96 -11.12 6.04
N MET A 289 -3.70 -9.93 6.55
CA MET A 289 -2.37 -9.30 6.45
C MET A 289 -1.31 -10.05 7.26
N ALA A 290 -1.66 -10.73 8.34
CA ALA A 290 -0.76 -11.61 9.08
C ALA A 290 -0.37 -12.83 8.23
N GLU A 291 -1.33 -13.47 7.54
CA GLU A 291 -1.06 -14.57 6.62
C GLU A 291 -0.17 -14.12 5.44
N VAL A 292 -0.45 -12.97 4.85
CA VAL A 292 0.38 -12.37 3.80
C VAL A 292 1.81 -12.12 4.29
N SER A 293 1.95 -11.55 5.49
CA SER A 293 3.26 -11.28 6.11
C SER A 293 4.04 -12.56 6.37
N ALA A 294 3.38 -13.59 6.92
CA ALA A 294 3.97 -14.89 7.20
C ALA A 294 4.43 -15.58 5.92
N GLU A 295 3.63 -15.52 4.86
CA GLU A 295 3.96 -16.13 3.58
C GLU A 295 5.14 -15.43 2.88
N ILE A 296 5.20 -14.08 2.94
CA ILE A 296 6.35 -13.32 2.45
C ILE A 296 7.63 -13.64 3.23
N ALA A 297 7.54 -13.78 4.56
CA ALA A 297 8.66 -14.08 5.42
C ALA A 297 9.15 -15.54 5.30
N SER A 298 8.29 -16.44 4.82
CA SER A 298 8.61 -17.85 4.63
C SER A 298 9.48 -18.09 3.37
N ALA A 299 9.99 -19.28 3.20
CA ALA A 299 10.68 -19.69 1.98
C ALA A 299 9.74 -19.76 0.75
N ARG A 300 8.44 -19.50 0.91
CA ARG A 300 7.42 -19.50 -0.14
C ARG A 300 7.07 -18.11 -0.69
N GLY A 301 7.66 -17.03 -0.11
CA GLY A 301 7.64 -15.71 -0.77
C GLY A 301 8.52 -15.69 -2.03
N PRO A 302 8.33 -14.75 -2.96
CA PRO A 302 7.33 -13.69 -2.98
C PRO A 302 5.91 -14.20 -3.24
N ILE A 303 4.91 -13.34 -3.04
CA ILE A 303 3.50 -13.64 -3.29
C ILE A 303 2.98 -12.86 -4.50
N TYR A 304 1.94 -13.39 -5.11
CA TYR A 304 1.38 -12.83 -6.34
C TYR A 304 -0.15 -12.75 -6.28
N LEU A 305 -0.72 -11.72 -6.88
CA LEU A 305 -2.11 -11.73 -7.32
C LEU A 305 -2.16 -12.42 -8.67
N LYS A 306 -2.78 -13.58 -8.71
CA LYS A 306 -2.89 -14.39 -9.91
C LYS A 306 -4.12 -13.99 -10.72
N LEU A 307 -3.89 -13.55 -11.94
CA LEU A 307 -4.90 -13.18 -12.94
C LEU A 307 -4.73 -13.94 -14.26
N THR A 308 -3.57 -14.51 -14.48
CA THR A 308 -3.17 -15.17 -15.75
C THR A 308 -4.06 -16.34 -16.17
N HIS A 309 -4.92 -16.83 -15.28
CA HIS A 309 -5.88 -17.90 -15.54
C HIS A 309 -7.25 -17.38 -15.99
N LEU A 310 -7.47 -16.06 -15.96
CA LEU A 310 -8.76 -15.45 -16.30
C LEU A 310 -8.89 -15.26 -17.82
N PRO A 311 -10.13 -15.31 -18.38
CA PRO A 311 -10.38 -14.97 -19.77
C PRO A 311 -9.96 -13.53 -20.10
N ASP A 312 -9.53 -13.31 -21.34
CA ASP A 312 -9.10 -11.99 -21.83
C ASP A 312 -10.13 -10.88 -21.61
N GLU A 313 -11.41 -11.20 -21.80
CA GLU A 313 -12.50 -10.27 -21.58
C GLU A 313 -12.60 -9.85 -20.09
N THR A 314 -12.47 -10.82 -19.19
CA THR A 314 -12.44 -10.56 -17.74
C THR A 314 -11.23 -9.73 -17.37
N ILE A 315 -10.06 -10.03 -17.92
CA ILE A 315 -8.84 -9.23 -17.70
C ILE A 315 -9.03 -7.82 -18.25
N THR A 316 -9.61 -7.67 -19.43
CA THR A 316 -9.92 -6.35 -20.01
C THR A 316 -10.88 -5.56 -19.12
N ALA A 317 -11.89 -6.20 -18.54
CA ALA A 317 -12.81 -5.56 -17.59
C ALA A 317 -12.07 -5.10 -16.32
N ILE A 318 -11.20 -5.94 -15.77
CA ILE A 318 -10.34 -5.61 -14.63
C ILE A 318 -9.41 -4.43 -14.97
N GLU A 319 -8.74 -4.46 -16.13
CA GLU A 319 -7.86 -3.39 -16.61
C GLU A 319 -8.62 -2.07 -16.75
N ASN A 320 -9.80 -2.08 -17.30
CA ASN A 320 -10.64 -0.89 -17.42
C ASN A 320 -10.93 -0.27 -16.06
N ILE A 321 -11.20 -1.06 -15.04
CA ILE A 321 -11.39 -0.56 -13.68
C ILE A 321 -10.07 -0.03 -13.12
N LEU A 322 -9.03 -0.85 -13.12
CA LEU A 322 -7.77 -0.54 -12.43
C LEU A 322 -6.95 0.56 -13.10
N HIS A 323 -6.97 0.63 -14.44
CA HIS A 323 -6.12 1.53 -15.23
C HIS A 323 -6.83 2.82 -15.65
N THR A 324 -8.16 2.90 -15.57
CA THR A 324 -8.90 4.10 -16.00
C THR A 324 -9.65 4.77 -14.87
N THR A 325 -10.30 4.00 -14.02
CA THR A 325 -11.21 4.52 -12.99
C THR A 325 -10.50 4.66 -11.64
N GLU A 326 -9.77 3.64 -11.24
CA GLU A 326 -9.13 3.62 -9.93
C GLU A 326 -7.79 4.38 -9.92
N ARG A 327 -6.80 3.93 -10.70
CA ARG A 327 -5.48 4.60 -10.78
C ARG A 327 -4.87 4.53 -12.17
N PRO A 328 -5.06 5.56 -13.01
CA PRO A 328 -4.54 5.56 -14.38
C PRO A 328 -3.03 5.33 -14.51
N THR A 329 -2.24 5.76 -13.51
CA THR A 329 -0.79 5.57 -13.49
C THR A 329 -0.37 4.10 -13.38
N ARG A 330 -1.25 3.21 -12.93
CA ARG A 330 -0.98 1.76 -12.86
C ARG A 330 -0.77 1.16 -14.25
N GLY A 331 -1.61 1.51 -15.23
CA GLY A 331 -1.45 1.05 -16.61
C GLY A 331 -0.08 1.44 -17.18
N THR A 332 0.35 2.68 -16.93
CA THR A 332 1.68 3.16 -17.35
C THR A 332 2.81 2.39 -16.65
N PHE A 333 2.66 2.10 -15.35
CA PHE A 333 3.64 1.33 -14.58
C PHE A 333 3.81 -0.09 -15.15
N HIS A 334 2.70 -0.81 -15.41
CA HIS A 334 2.76 -2.15 -15.98
C HIS A 334 3.30 -2.15 -17.41
N ALA A 335 2.84 -1.22 -18.25
CA ALA A 335 3.31 -1.10 -19.63
C ALA A 335 4.81 -0.80 -19.70
N GLY A 336 5.33 0.05 -18.81
CA GLY A 336 6.75 0.37 -18.73
C GLY A 336 7.63 -0.82 -18.34
N ARG A 337 7.05 -1.86 -17.73
CA ARG A 337 7.74 -3.11 -17.34
C ARG A 337 7.48 -4.27 -18.30
N GLY A 338 6.66 -4.06 -19.33
CA GLY A 338 6.22 -5.13 -20.22
C GLY A 338 5.31 -6.15 -19.52
N HIS A 339 4.66 -5.77 -18.43
CA HIS A 339 3.76 -6.65 -17.69
C HIS A 339 2.34 -6.54 -18.25
N ASP A 340 1.77 -7.67 -18.59
CA ASP A 340 0.37 -7.85 -18.99
C ASP A 340 -0.27 -8.85 -18.03
N TYR A 341 -1.45 -8.58 -17.52
CA TYR A 341 -2.17 -9.48 -16.62
C TYR A 341 -2.52 -10.84 -17.25
N ARG A 342 -2.46 -10.95 -18.58
CA ARG A 342 -2.63 -12.20 -19.31
C ARG A 342 -1.43 -13.12 -19.19
N THR A 343 -0.26 -12.54 -18.99
CA THR A 343 1.03 -13.28 -19.06
C THR A 343 1.85 -13.18 -17.79
N HIS A 344 1.52 -12.26 -16.90
CA HIS A 344 2.28 -11.98 -15.67
C HIS A 344 1.36 -11.88 -14.47
N ASP A 345 1.60 -12.73 -13.47
CA ASP A 345 1.02 -12.54 -12.15
C ASP A 345 1.62 -11.30 -11.48
N VAL A 346 0.80 -10.58 -10.74
CA VAL A 346 1.21 -9.31 -10.13
C VAL A 346 1.91 -9.56 -8.81
N GLU A 347 3.22 -9.33 -8.76
CA GLU A 347 3.96 -9.45 -7.49
C GLU A 347 3.44 -8.44 -6.48
N MET A 348 3.11 -8.95 -5.28
CA MET A 348 2.55 -8.17 -4.19
C MET A 348 3.56 -8.01 -3.06
N HIS A 349 3.37 -6.96 -2.28
CA HIS A 349 4.10 -6.67 -1.08
C HIS A 349 3.18 -6.06 -0.02
N ILE A 350 3.69 -5.84 1.18
CA ILE A 350 2.97 -5.15 2.25
C ILE A 350 3.23 -3.65 2.13
N SER A 351 2.18 -2.83 2.31
CA SER A 351 2.32 -1.39 2.38
C SER A 351 3.10 -0.94 3.62
N GLU A 352 3.50 0.32 3.62
CA GLU A 352 3.89 1.02 4.83
C GLU A 352 2.77 1.01 5.86
N ILE A 353 3.13 1.19 7.13
CA ILE A 353 2.13 1.37 8.18
C ILE A 353 1.58 2.80 8.16
N GLY A 354 0.29 2.94 8.44
CA GLY A 354 -0.41 4.21 8.58
C GLY A 354 -1.40 4.21 9.73
N LEU A 355 -1.99 5.38 10.03
CA LEU A 355 -3.13 5.53 10.92
C LEU A 355 -4.34 5.95 10.10
N CYS A 356 -5.44 5.21 10.21
CA CYS A 356 -6.64 5.47 9.40
C CYS A 356 -7.89 4.85 10.01
N GLY A 357 -8.85 5.67 10.40
CA GLY A 357 -10.15 5.20 10.86
C GLY A 357 -10.98 4.54 9.74
N GLY A 358 -10.67 4.86 8.47
CA GLY A 358 -11.37 4.29 7.32
C GLY A 358 -11.06 2.82 7.05
N HIS A 359 -9.90 2.33 7.46
CA HIS A 359 -9.42 0.97 7.21
C HIS A 359 -9.06 0.18 8.47
N SER A 360 -8.82 0.87 9.59
CA SER A 360 -8.54 0.27 10.88
C SER A 360 -9.36 0.96 11.96
N ALA A 361 -8.94 0.92 13.22
CA ALA A 361 -9.64 1.54 14.33
C ALA A 361 -8.92 2.79 14.87
N SER A 362 -7.90 3.30 14.17
CA SER A 362 -7.06 4.39 14.67
C SER A 362 -7.57 5.77 14.27
N GLY A 363 -7.95 6.59 15.22
CA GLY A 363 -8.44 7.92 14.91
C GLY A 363 -8.77 8.78 16.13
N VAL A 364 -9.27 9.98 15.86
CA VAL A 364 -9.83 10.87 16.88
C VAL A 364 -11.12 10.25 17.40
N TRP A 365 -11.25 10.10 18.73
CA TRP A 365 -12.44 9.57 19.37
C TRP A 365 -13.63 10.49 19.13
N VAL A 366 -14.72 9.93 18.62
CA VAL A 366 -15.95 10.67 18.29
C VAL A 366 -17.20 9.94 18.78
N ASP A 367 -18.26 10.71 19.00
CA ASP A 367 -19.61 10.21 19.20
C ASP A 367 -20.32 9.94 17.84
N GLU A 368 -21.59 9.58 17.92
CA GLU A 368 -22.43 9.31 16.74
C GLU A 368 -22.73 10.53 15.86
N ASN A 369 -22.36 11.74 16.27
CA ASN A 369 -22.46 12.98 15.49
C ASN A 369 -21.11 13.47 14.98
N GLY A 370 -20.03 12.73 15.22
CA GLY A 370 -18.68 13.15 14.91
C GLY A 370 -18.08 14.18 15.87
N ALA A 371 -18.74 14.43 17.04
CA ALA A 371 -18.19 15.33 18.05
C ALA A 371 -17.10 14.65 18.87
N THR A 372 -16.01 15.37 19.13
CA THR A 372 -14.87 14.87 19.92
C THR A 372 -15.08 15.14 21.41
N THR A 373 -14.14 14.71 22.25
CA THR A 373 -14.14 15.03 23.68
C THR A 373 -13.88 16.51 24.00
N VAL A 374 -13.48 17.31 23.02
CA VAL A 374 -13.31 18.77 23.14
C VAL A 374 -14.55 19.45 22.57
N PRO A 375 -15.33 20.18 23.39
CA PRO A 375 -16.51 20.88 22.92
C PRO A 375 -16.20 21.80 21.73
N GLY A 376 -17.07 21.79 20.72
CA GLY A 376 -16.91 22.58 19.50
C GLY A 376 -15.89 22.02 18.52
N LEU A 377 -15.24 20.89 18.81
CA LEU A 377 -14.34 20.19 17.90
C LEU A 377 -14.98 18.91 17.41
N TYR A 378 -14.94 18.68 16.09
CA TYR A 378 -15.47 17.52 15.40
C TYR A 378 -14.38 16.85 14.57
N ALA A 379 -14.54 15.57 14.29
CA ALA A 379 -13.71 14.85 13.33
C ALA A 379 -14.56 13.96 12.42
N ALA A 380 -14.17 13.86 11.14
CA ALA A 380 -14.89 13.08 10.15
C ALA A 380 -13.95 12.45 9.12
N GLY A 381 -14.42 11.39 8.46
CA GLY A 381 -13.67 10.61 7.49
C GLY A 381 -12.59 9.76 8.14
N ASP A 382 -11.50 9.49 7.44
CA ASP A 382 -10.41 8.62 7.88
C ASP A 382 -9.66 9.10 9.13
N LEU A 383 -9.91 10.32 9.54
CA LEU A 383 -9.40 10.89 10.79
C LEU A 383 -10.20 10.42 12.03
N ALA A 384 -11.48 10.14 11.87
CA ALA A 384 -12.35 9.75 12.97
C ALA A 384 -12.17 8.26 13.31
N CYS A 385 -12.20 7.93 14.62
CA CYS A 385 -12.15 6.55 15.09
C CYS A 385 -13.50 5.85 14.87
N VAL A 386 -13.81 5.57 13.59
CA VAL A 386 -14.97 4.79 13.17
C VAL A 386 -14.46 3.64 12.30
N PRO A 387 -14.33 2.42 12.87
CA PRO A 387 -13.71 1.30 12.18
C PRO A 387 -14.39 0.97 10.85
N HIS A 388 -13.57 0.70 9.82
CA HIS A 388 -14.02 0.39 8.46
C HIS A 388 -15.02 1.40 7.89
N ASN A 389 -14.80 2.67 8.18
CA ASN A 389 -15.66 3.78 7.77
C ASN A 389 -15.66 3.97 6.25
N TYR A 390 -14.51 3.78 5.60
CA TYR A 390 -14.31 3.90 4.15
C TYR A 390 -14.93 5.18 3.56
N MET A 391 -15.20 5.15 2.26
CA MET A 391 -15.74 6.31 1.56
C MET A 391 -17.18 6.64 1.99
N ILE A 392 -18.04 5.62 2.18
CA ILE A 392 -19.44 5.88 2.57
C ILE A 392 -19.54 6.51 3.96
N GLY A 393 -18.74 6.04 4.90
CA GLY A 393 -18.70 6.62 6.23
C GLY A 393 -18.07 8.02 6.24
N ALA A 394 -17.10 8.30 5.36
CA ALA A 394 -16.58 9.66 5.21
C ALA A 394 -17.68 10.64 4.76
N PHE A 395 -18.59 10.23 3.89
CA PHE A 395 -19.76 11.02 3.51
C PHE A 395 -20.76 11.14 4.67
N VAL A 396 -21.06 10.04 5.34
CA VAL A 396 -22.03 10.02 6.45
C VAL A 396 -21.56 10.88 7.62
N PHE A 397 -20.31 10.72 8.07
CA PHE A 397 -19.78 11.52 9.18
C PHE A 397 -19.48 12.97 8.79
N GLY A 398 -19.16 13.24 7.52
CA GLY A 398 -19.13 14.61 7.01
C GLY A 398 -20.49 15.29 7.13
N ASP A 399 -21.56 14.59 6.73
CA ASP A 399 -22.94 15.06 6.85
C ASP A 399 -23.35 15.28 8.30
N LEU A 400 -23.14 14.31 9.17
CA LEU A 400 -23.47 14.37 10.60
C LEU A 400 -22.71 15.51 11.30
N ALA A 401 -21.39 15.60 11.15
CA ALA A 401 -20.58 16.63 11.75
C ALA A 401 -20.97 18.04 11.23
N GLY A 402 -21.23 18.15 9.91
CA GLY A 402 -21.70 19.41 9.32
C GLY A 402 -23.04 19.88 9.89
N ALA A 403 -24.02 18.99 9.96
CA ALA A 403 -25.34 19.30 10.52
C ALA A 403 -25.28 19.65 12.02
N HIS A 404 -24.54 18.82 12.79
CA HIS A 404 -24.43 19.03 14.23
C HIS A 404 -23.67 20.30 14.58
N ALA A 405 -22.55 20.58 13.92
CA ALA A 405 -21.76 21.78 14.09
C ALA A 405 -22.57 23.04 13.74
N ALA A 406 -23.35 23.01 12.66
CA ALA A 406 -24.22 24.12 12.26
C ALA A 406 -25.32 24.41 13.28
N ALA A 407 -25.83 23.35 13.96
CA ALA A 407 -26.87 23.53 14.98
C ALA A 407 -26.34 23.93 16.37
N HIS A 408 -25.04 23.63 16.65
CA HIS A 408 -24.46 23.76 18.00
C HIS A 408 -23.20 24.63 18.07
N HIS A 409 -22.90 25.42 17.03
CA HIS A 409 -21.76 26.35 17.10
C HIS A 409 -21.99 27.42 18.21
N ALA A 410 -20.87 27.80 18.84
CA ALA A 410 -20.92 28.87 19.82
C ALA A 410 -20.76 30.26 19.15
N PRO A 411 -21.07 31.35 19.82
CA PRO A 411 -20.62 32.67 19.43
C PRO A 411 -19.10 32.72 19.31
N LEU A 412 -18.60 33.57 18.42
CA LEU A 412 -17.15 33.77 18.27
C LEU A 412 -16.55 34.32 19.58
N ALA A 413 -15.40 33.77 19.95
CA ALA A 413 -14.62 34.15 21.12
C ALA A 413 -13.26 34.71 20.70
N ASP A 414 -12.64 35.47 21.60
CA ASP A 414 -11.27 35.95 21.46
C ASP A 414 -10.31 34.76 21.35
N LEU A 415 -9.36 34.85 20.44
CA LEU A 415 -8.36 33.81 20.24
C LEU A 415 -7.22 33.92 21.25
N PRO A 416 -6.71 32.84 21.83
CA PRO A 416 -5.65 32.85 22.83
C PRO A 416 -4.31 33.28 22.22
N ALA A 417 -3.75 34.39 22.70
CA ALA A 417 -2.56 35.01 22.15
C ALA A 417 -1.31 34.13 22.30
N ASP A 418 -1.19 33.37 23.37
CA ASP A 418 -0.11 32.43 23.65
C ASP A 418 -0.10 31.28 22.65
N GLN A 419 -1.27 30.71 22.33
CA GLN A 419 -1.38 29.63 21.32
C GLN A 419 -1.13 30.17 19.91
N ILE A 420 -1.53 31.40 19.60
CA ILE A 420 -1.20 32.06 18.33
C ILE A 420 0.32 32.22 18.20
N ALA A 421 0.99 32.72 19.25
CA ALA A 421 2.44 32.87 19.26
C ALA A 421 3.16 31.52 19.08
N ALA A 422 2.69 30.49 19.75
CA ALA A 422 3.23 29.13 19.62
C ALA A 422 3.02 28.55 18.20
N ALA A 423 1.86 28.78 17.59
CA ALA A 423 1.59 28.37 16.21
C ALA A 423 2.48 29.14 15.20
N HIS A 424 2.66 30.42 15.41
CA HIS A 424 3.56 31.27 14.62
C HIS A 424 5.01 30.76 14.68
N ASP A 425 5.51 30.50 15.89
CA ASP A 425 6.86 29.95 16.05
C ASP A 425 7.01 28.58 15.38
N LEU A 426 6.03 27.69 15.53
CA LEU A 426 6.02 26.40 14.86
C LEU A 426 6.19 26.52 13.35
N VAL A 427 5.46 27.46 12.72
CA VAL A 427 5.49 27.65 11.26
C VAL A 427 6.82 28.26 10.81
N TYR A 428 7.27 29.35 11.45
CA TYR A 428 8.34 30.17 10.91
C TYR A 428 9.71 29.93 11.52
N ARG A 429 9.83 29.09 12.55
CA ARG A 429 11.12 28.70 13.14
C ARG A 429 12.15 28.24 12.10
N PRO A 430 11.79 27.42 11.07
CA PRO A 430 12.77 26.97 10.07
C PRO A 430 13.39 28.10 9.24
N LEU A 431 12.74 29.26 9.11
CA LEU A 431 13.33 30.43 8.42
C LEU A 431 14.48 31.08 9.20
N ARG A 432 14.57 30.83 10.51
CA ARG A 432 15.71 31.35 11.34
C ARG A 432 17.00 30.57 11.06
N ASN A 433 16.88 29.40 10.47
CA ASN A 433 18.00 28.53 10.14
C ASN A 433 17.87 28.03 8.67
N PRO A 434 17.93 28.94 7.66
CA PRO A 434 17.64 28.60 6.28
C PRO A 434 18.59 27.55 5.67
N ASP A 435 19.78 27.40 6.26
CA ASP A 435 20.80 26.41 5.89
C ASP A 435 20.78 25.18 6.80
N GLY A 436 19.73 25.04 7.63
CA GLY A 436 19.53 23.88 8.48
C GLY A 436 19.21 22.62 7.70
N THR A 437 19.17 21.50 8.40
CA THR A 437 18.91 20.20 7.78
C THR A 437 17.63 20.23 6.92
N PRO A 438 17.69 19.82 5.64
CA PRO A 438 16.53 19.76 4.77
C PRO A 438 15.46 18.81 5.34
N GLN A 439 14.20 19.24 5.31
CA GLN A 439 13.08 18.50 5.88
C GLN A 439 12.96 17.06 5.32
N ARG A 440 13.28 16.86 4.02
CA ARG A 440 13.21 15.53 3.37
C ARG A 440 14.13 14.50 4.02
N GLN A 441 15.31 14.89 4.49
CA GLN A 441 16.23 13.99 5.18
C GLN A 441 15.70 13.59 6.55
N VAL A 442 15.16 14.57 7.30
CA VAL A 442 14.58 14.31 8.61
C VAL A 442 13.33 13.44 8.49
N GLU A 443 12.48 13.70 7.48
CA GLU A 443 11.31 12.85 7.19
C GLU A 443 11.71 11.43 6.85
N TYR A 444 12.67 11.24 5.93
CA TYR A 444 13.15 9.91 5.55
C TYR A 444 13.67 9.14 6.75
N LYS A 445 14.53 9.76 7.56
CA LYS A 445 15.07 9.18 8.77
C LYS A 445 13.97 8.79 9.76
N LEU A 446 13.02 9.68 10.02
CA LEU A 446 11.89 9.45 10.90
C LEU A 446 11.07 8.23 10.46
N ARG A 447 10.63 8.23 9.22
CA ARG A 447 9.79 7.17 8.67
C ARG A 447 10.54 5.83 8.56
N ARG A 448 11.85 5.86 8.36
CA ARG A 448 12.70 4.69 8.43
C ARG A 448 12.76 4.10 9.84
N PHE A 449 12.90 4.94 10.87
CA PHE A 449 12.81 4.47 12.25
C PHE A 449 11.44 3.88 12.59
N VAL A 450 10.37 4.43 12.04
CA VAL A 450 9.03 3.86 12.18
C VAL A 450 8.98 2.44 11.60
N ASN A 451 9.50 2.22 10.40
CA ASN A 451 9.54 0.88 9.80
C ASN A 451 10.39 -0.11 10.60
N ASP A 452 11.55 0.33 11.09
CA ASP A 452 12.51 -0.56 11.73
C ASP A 452 12.09 -0.94 13.16
N TYR A 453 11.36 -0.04 13.87
CA TYR A 453 11.13 -0.18 15.31
C TYR A 453 9.66 -0.09 15.76
N VAL A 454 8.75 0.46 14.95
CA VAL A 454 7.34 0.60 15.32
C VAL A 454 6.43 -0.33 14.50
N ALA A 455 6.82 -0.64 13.26
CA ALA A 455 6.06 -1.55 12.41
C ALA A 455 6.00 -2.98 13.01
N PRO A 456 4.87 -3.69 12.83
CA PRO A 456 4.76 -5.07 13.29
C PRO A 456 5.69 -6.03 12.48
N PRO A 457 6.12 -7.14 13.09
CA PRO A 457 5.86 -7.53 14.46
C PRO A 457 6.65 -6.68 15.47
N LYS A 458 5.91 -6.14 16.46
CA LYS A 458 6.43 -5.21 17.47
C LYS A 458 7.02 -5.96 18.65
N THR A 459 7.97 -5.35 19.36
CA THR A 459 8.42 -5.78 20.69
C THR A 459 8.64 -4.57 21.58
N ALA A 460 8.56 -4.75 22.90
CA ALA A 460 8.83 -3.66 23.85
C ALA A 460 10.20 -3.02 23.58
N ALA A 461 11.24 -3.83 23.39
CA ALA A 461 12.60 -3.34 23.14
C ALA A 461 12.71 -2.48 21.86
N LYS A 462 12.04 -2.87 20.77
CA LYS A 462 11.99 -2.06 19.53
C LYS A 462 11.27 -0.73 19.77
N LEU A 463 10.12 -0.77 20.44
CA LEU A 463 9.31 0.42 20.72
C LEU A 463 10.05 1.41 21.63
N GLU A 464 10.81 0.93 22.63
CA GLU A 464 11.65 1.76 23.48
C GLU A 464 12.76 2.46 22.69
N ILE A 465 13.43 1.74 21.76
CA ILE A 465 14.42 2.33 20.85
C ILE A 465 13.78 3.41 19.96
N ALA A 466 12.57 3.16 19.45
CA ALA A 466 11.84 4.14 18.68
C ALA A 466 11.58 5.43 19.49
N LEU A 467 11.08 5.28 20.71
CA LEU A 467 10.77 6.42 21.58
C LEU A 467 12.01 7.26 21.91
N GLU A 468 13.14 6.62 22.22
CA GLU A 468 14.40 7.33 22.40
C GLU A 468 14.84 8.06 21.14
N SER A 469 14.65 7.45 19.96
CA SER A 469 14.98 8.05 18.68
C SER A 469 14.09 9.26 18.38
N PHE A 470 12.78 9.17 18.65
CA PHE A 470 11.85 10.28 18.45
C PHE A 470 12.14 11.46 19.39
N GLU A 471 12.60 11.20 20.61
CA GLU A 471 13.02 12.26 21.52
C GLU A 471 14.24 13.01 20.98
N ARG A 472 15.26 12.29 20.51
CA ARG A 472 16.43 12.91 19.84
C ARG A 472 16.04 13.70 18.60
N MET A 473 15.10 13.17 17.81
CA MET A 473 14.62 13.84 16.59
C MET A 473 13.87 15.14 16.86
N ARG A 474 13.41 15.43 18.11
CA ARG A 474 12.87 16.75 18.44
C ARG A 474 13.89 17.87 18.16
N HIS A 475 15.16 17.62 18.48
CA HIS A 475 16.23 18.57 18.21
C HIS A 475 16.51 18.70 16.72
N GLU A 476 16.52 17.58 15.97
CA GLU A 476 16.72 17.62 14.52
C GLU A 476 15.58 18.35 13.80
N ILE A 477 14.33 18.10 14.20
CA ILE A 477 13.15 18.80 13.69
C ILE A 477 13.20 20.30 14.03
N ALA A 478 13.65 20.64 15.24
CA ALA A 478 13.82 22.05 15.63
C ALA A 478 14.91 22.74 14.82
N ALA A 479 15.92 22.01 14.34
CA ALA A 479 17.03 22.51 13.56
C ALA A 479 16.80 22.47 12.04
N MET A 480 15.66 22.00 11.55
CA MET A 480 15.32 22.02 10.12
C MET A 480 15.34 23.44 9.57
N GLY A 481 15.80 23.56 8.32
CA GLY A 481 15.81 24.82 7.59
C GLY A 481 14.74 24.90 6.51
N ALA A 482 14.29 26.11 6.21
CA ALA A 482 13.40 26.39 5.09
C ALA A 482 13.69 27.79 4.50
N ARG A 483 13.44 27.93 3.19
CA ARG A 483 13.60 29.19 2.44
C ARG A 483 12.30 29.63 1.77
N THR A 484 11.36 28.69 1.60
CA THR A 484 10.11 28.91 0.88
C THR A 484 8.91 28.50 1.72
N PRO A 485 7.71 29.06 1.44
CA PRO A 485 6.48 28.63 2.13
C PRO A 485 6.17 27.15 1.94
N HIS A 486 6.55 26.58 0.79
CA HIS A 486 6.37 25.15 0.55
C HIS A 486 7.26 24.29 1.47
N GLU A 487 8.50 24.71 1.69
CA GLU A 487 9.41 24.03 2.62
C GLU A 487 8.92 24.16 4.06
N LEU A 488 8.34 25.31 4.45
CA LEU A 488 7.69 25.48 5.77
C LEU A 488 6.55 24.46 5.96
N MET A 489 5.72 24.26 4.92
CA MET A 489 4.66 23.25 4.95
C MET A 489 5.26 21.86 5.21
N ARG A 490 6.34 21.50 4.52
CA ARG A 490 7.01 20.22 4.69
C ARG A 490 7.65 20.06 6.06
N CYS A 491 8.24 21.13 6.62
CA CYS A 491 8.75 21.11 7.98
C CYS A 491 7.65 20.87 9.03
N ALA A 492 6.50 21.52 8.88
CA ALA A 492 5.35 21.30 9.76
C ALA A 492 4.84 19.84 9.66
N GLU A 493 4.74 19.30 8.46
CA GLU A 493 4.34 17.90 8.22
C GLU A 493 5.27 16.91 8.94
N VAL A 494 6.59 17.12 8.91
CA VAL A 494 7.56 16.26 9.64
C VAL A 494 7.27 16.27 11.14
N GLY A 495 6.93 17.42 11.70
CA GLY A 495 6.49 17.53 13.08
C GLY A 495 5.26 16.69 13.40
N PHE A 496 4.25 16.73 12.53
CA PHE A 496 3.02 15.95 12.70
C PHE A 496 3.26 14.44 12.57
N ILE A 497 4.05 14.02 11.59
CA ILE A 497 4.45 12.59 11.44
C ILE A 497 5.16 12.12 12.71
N ARG A 498 6.05 12.94 13.27
CA ARG A 498 6.76 12.59 14.51
C ARG A 498 5.81 12.46 15.69
N ASP A 499 4.85 13.36 15.84
CA ASP A 499 3.84 13.28 16.91
C ASP A 499 2.99 12.02 16.77
N CYS A 500 2.55 11.69 15.56
CA CYS A 500 1.83 10.43 15.26
C CYS A 500 2.69 9.19 15.55
N ALA A 501 3.97 9.21 15.20
CA ALA A 501 4.89 8.10 15.45
C ALA A 501 5.12 7.87 16.95
N GLU A 502 5.26 8.95 17.74
CA GLU A 502 5.39 8.84 19.20
C GLU A 502 4.12 8.29 19.83
N MET A 503 2.94 8.83 19.46
CA MET A 503 1.64 8.32 19.93
C MET A 503 1.49 6.83 19.61
N ALA A 504 1.81 6.42 18.37
CA ALA A 504 1.71 5.03 17.92
C ALA A 504 2.65 4.08 18.69
N ALA A 505 3.89 4.49 18.92
CA ALA A 505 4.86 3.70 19.68
C ALA A 505 4.44 3.55 21.15
N ARG A 506 4.01 4.65 21.80
CA ARG A 506 3.57 4.63 23.20
C ARG A 506 2.27 3.83 23.38
N ALA A 507 1.28 4.00 22.50
CA ALA A 507 0.04 3.21 22.54
C ALA A 507 0.33 1.72 22.31
N SER A 508 1.23 1.39 21.35
CA SER A 508 1.66 0.01 21.10
C SER A 508 2.38 -0.62 22.31
N LEU A 509 3.09 0.19 23.09
CA LEU A 509 3.76 -0.28 24.31
C LEU A 509 2.76 -0.46 25.46
N ALA A 510 1.76 0.44 25.57
CA ALA A 510 0.76 0.42 26.62
C ALA A 510 -0.20 -0.77 26.50
N ARG A 511 -0.60 -1.18 25.27
CA ARG A 511 -1.42 -2.38 25.06
C ARG A 511 -0.54 -3.63 25.12
N THR A 512 -0.76 -4.46 26.14
CA THR A 512 0.09 -5.62 26.45
C THR A 512 -0.48 -6.93 25.92
N GLU A 513 -0.95 -6.94 24.68
CA GLU A 513 -1.46 -8.11 23.94
C GLU A 513 -1.16 -8.00 22.44
N SER A 514 -1.49 -9.04 21.66
CA SER A 514 -1.65 -8.98 20.21
C SER A 514 -3.13 -9.02 19.85
N ARG A 515 -3.56 -8.12 18.95
CA ARG A 515 -4.96 -8.02 18.49
C ARG A 515 -5.00 -7.49 17.05
N TRP A 516 -6.08 -7.73 16.33
CA TRP A 516 -6.28 -7.30 14.94
C TRP A 516 -5.23 -7.85 13.95
N GLY A 517 -4.75 -9.08 14.20
CA GLY A 517 -3.74 -9.71 13.36
C GLY A 517 -2.48 -8.84 13.22
N LEU A 518 -2.01 -8.61 11.98
CA LEU A 518 -0.81 -7.81 11.72
C LEU A 518 -0.93 -6.36 12.19
N TYR A 519 -2.15 -5.79 12.28
CA TYR A 519 -2.32 -4.37 12.63
C TYR A 519 -1.81 -4.02 14.02
N HIS A 520 -1.84 -4.99 14.96
CA HIS A 520 -1.19 -4.87 16.27
C HIS A 520 -0.62 -6.21 16.71
N GLU A 521 0.33 -6.72 15.98
CA GLU A 521 1.07 -7.93 16.38
C GLU A 521 2.25 -7.56 17.29
N ARG A 522 2.26 -8.16 18.49
CA ARG A 522 3.33 -8.07 19.48
C ARG A 522 4.05 -9.41 19.55
N ALA A 523 5.23 -9.53 18.94
CA ALA A 523 6.00 -10.78 18.96
C ALA A 523 6.42 -11.22 20.37
N ASP A 524 6.56 -10.27 21.30
CA ASP A 524 6.83 -10.51 22.71
C ASP A 524 5.57 -10.84 23.53
N LEU A 525 4.37 -10.56 23.00
CA LEU A 525 3.05 -10.77 23.64
C LEU A 525 2.05 -11.31 22.60
N PRO A 526 2.24 -12.54 22.10
CA PRO A 526 1.54 -13.01 20.89
C PRO A 526 0.07 -13.40 21.11
N ARG A 527 -0.43 -13.35 22.33
CA ARG A 527 -1.80 -13.77 22.66
C ARG A 527 -2.73 -12.57 22.80
N ARG A 528 -4.00 -12.76 22.39
CA ARG A 528 -5.11 -11.88 22.69
C ARG A 528 -5.57 -12.13 24.13
N ASP A 529 -5.91 -11.07 24.84
CA ASP A 529 -6.39 -11.09 26.22
C ASP A 529 -7.67 -10.27 26.35
N ASP A 530 -8.83 -10.91 26.13
CA ASP A 530 -10.13 -10.24 26.20
C ASP A 530 -10.50 -9.85 27.64
N ALA A 531 -10.00 -10.57 28.64
CA ALA A 531 -10.28 -10.25 30.04
C ALA A 531 -9.67 -8.90 30.45
N GLU A 532 -8.46 -8.63 29.98
CA GLU A 532 -7.74 -7.40 30.30
C GLU A 532 -7.94 -6.32 29.23
N TRP A 533 -8.10 -6.70 27.96
CA TRP A 533 -7.96 -5.76 26.85
C TRP A 533 -9.16 -5.65 25.90
N LEU A 534 -10.32 -6.21 26.21
CA LEU A 534 -11.56 -5.88 25.48
C LEU A 534 -12.03 -4.45 25.84
N PHE A 535 -11.14 -3.48 25.56
CA PHE A 535 -11.30 -2.06 25.88
C PHE A 535 -10.68 -1.19 24.79
N HIS A 536 -11.23 0.01 24.61
CA HIS A 536 -10.55 1.04 23.84
C HIS A 536 -9.36 1.59 24.62
N LEU A 537 -8.20 1.68 23.99
CA LEU A 537 -7.08 2.41 24.53
C LEU A 537 -7.07 3.80 23.92
N ASN A 538 -7.47 4.77 24.72
CA ASN A 538 -7.47 6.17 24.34
C ASN A 538 -6.23 6.87 24.90
N LEU A 539 -5.81 7.93 24.21
CA LEU A 539 -4.78 8.83 24.69
C LEU A 539 -5.18 10.27 24.44
N ARG A 540 -4.71 11.19 25.30
CA ARG A 540 -4.85 12.63 25.10
C ARG A 540 -3.65 13.40 25.64
N LYS A 541 -3.48 14.62 25.21
CA LYS A 541 -2.53 15.55 25.80
C LYS A 541 -3.17 16.31 26.96
N ARG A 542 -2.51 16.34 28.11
CA ARG A 542 -2.91 17.15 29.26
C ARG A 542 -2.37 18.59 29.13
N ASP A 543 -2.90 19.50 29.96
CA ASP A 543 -2.45 20.89 30.01
C ASP A 543 -0.96 21.03 30.42
N ASP A 544 -0.45 20.08 31.23
CA ASP A 544 0.96 20.02 31.61
C ASP A 544 1.88 19.44 30.52
N GLY A 545 1.29 19.09 29.35
CA GLY A 545 2.00 18.53 28.20
C GLY A 545 2.21 17.03 28.23
N ALA A 546 1.86 16.34 29.32
CA ALA A 546 1.99 14.89 29.45
C ALA A 546 0.96 14.17 28.56
N MET A 547 1.35 13.00 28.03
CA MET A 547 0.43 12.07 27.35
C MET A 547 -0.24 11.18 28.38
N GLU A 548 -1.56 11.22 28.45
CA GLU A 548 -2.38 10.43 29.37
C GLU A 548 -3.05 9.30 28.62
N PHE A 549 -2.98 8.08 29.16
CA PHE A 549 -3.66 6.90 28.62
C PHE A 549 -4.89 6.59 29.42
N ILE A 550 -5.99 6.30 28.72
CA ILE A 550 -7.32 6.02 29.27
C ILE A 550 -7.81 4.71 28.68
N LYS A 551 -8.12 3.76 29.56
CA LYS A 551 -8.78 2.50 29.23
C LYS A 551 -10.27 2.74 29.27
N ARG A 552 -10.93 2.82 28.11
CA ARG A 552 -12.36 3.02 28.00
C ARG A 552 -13.09 1.70 27.78
N PRO A 553 -14.11 1.37 28.55
CA PRO A 553 -14.90 0.16 28.29
C PRO A 553 -15.53 0.25 26.89
N VAL A 554 -15.67 -0.90 26.25
CA VAL A 554 -16.54 -1.04 25.08
C VAL A 554 -17.97 -0.90 25.57
N GLU A 555 -18.73 0.01 24.97
CA GLU A 555 -20.14 0.18 25.32
C GLU A 555 -20.95 -1.09 25.00
N PRO A 556 -22.11 -1.30 25.69
CA PRO A 556 -23.00 -2.40 25.37
C PRO A 556 -23.35 -2.44 23.89
N TYR A 557 -23.23 -3.59 23.29
CA TYR A 557 -23.53 -3.75 21.88
C TYR A 557 -25.01 -3.50 21.57
N LEU A 558 -25.27 -2.71 20.54
CA LEU A 558 -26.60 -2.55 19.95
C LEU A 558 -27.05 -3.84 19.25
N VAL A 559 -26.11 -4.50 18.59
CA VAL A 559 -26.29 -5.78 17.91
C VAL A 559 -25.40 -6.79 18.62
N PRO A 560 -25.97 -7.82 19.29
CA PRO A 560 -25.19 -8.83 20.00
C PRO A 560 -24.23 -9.59 19.05
N VAL A 561 -23.02 -9.85 19.51
CA VAL A 561 -22.02 -10.68 18.85
C VAL A 561 -21.52 -11.68 19.87
N GLU A 562 -21.84 -12.96 19.69
CA GLU A 562 -21.64 -14.01 20.69
C GLU A 562 -20.18 -14.18 21.12
N GLU A 563 -19.24 -13.85 20.21
CA GLU A 563 -17.80 -14.04 20.42
C GLU A 563 -17.21 -13.05 21.44
N PHE A 564 -17.93 -11.95 21.76
CA PHE A 564 -17.41 -10.89 22.63
C PHE A 564 -18.47 -10.44 23.65
N THR A 565 -18.02 -10.23 24.88
CA THR A 565 -18.91 -9.74 25.95
C THR A 565 -18.28 -8.48 26.58
N PRO A 566 -18.73 -7.26 26.18
CA PRO A 566 -18.24 -6.02 26.78
C PRO A 566 -18.47 -5.99 28.29
N VAL A 567 -17.45 -5.55 29.01
CA VAL A 567 -17.51 -5.40 30.47
C VAL A 567 -17.98 -4.00 30.81
N GLN A 568 -19.06 -3.90 31.62
CA GLN A 568 -19.50 -2.61 32.14
C GLN A 568 -18.53 -2.11 33.21
N ALA A 569 -17.86 -1.01 32.93
CA ALA A 569 -16.91 -0.37 33.81
C ALA A 569 -16.85 1.14 33.56
N GLU A 570 -16.30 1.89 34.49
CA GLU A 570 -15.97 3.28 34.27
C GLU A 570 -14.62 3.39 33.55
N PRO A 571 -14.40 4.46 32.76
CA PRO A 571 -13.08 4.72 32.16
C PRO A 571 -11.99 4.85 33.24
N VAL A 572 -10.87 4.19 33.03
CA VAL A 572 -9.73 4.15 33.97
C VAL A 572 -8.51 4.83 33.35
N VAL A 573 -7.95 5.81 34.06
CA VAL A 573 -6.64 6.37 33.69
C VAL A 573 -5.56 5.37 34.04
N LEU A 574 -4.85 4.86 33.02
CA LEU A 574 -3.75 3.91 33.20
C LEU A 574 -2.46 4.60 33.69
N GLY A 575 -2.29 5.86 33.38
CA GLY A 575 -1.15 6.66 33.78
C GLY A 575 -0.83 7.76 32.79
N THR A 576 0.14 8.59 33.18
CA THR A 576 0.70 9.64 32.34
C THR A 576 2.16 9.30 32.01
N VAL A 577 2.51 9.45 30.74
CA VAL A 577 3.89 9.46 30.30
C VAL A 577 4.29 10.92 30.15
N GLY A 578 4.96 11.45 31.16
CA GLY A 578 5.53 12.78 31.14
C GLY A 578 6.70 12.85 30.15
N THR A 579 7.08 14.09 29.79
CA THR A 579 8.34 14.41 29.12
C THR A 579 9.56 14.23 30.04
N ALA A 580 9.44 13.42 31.10
CA ALA A 580 10.53 13.12 32.01
C ALA A 580 11.63 12.44 31.19
N VAL A 581 12.75 13.08 31.17
CA VAL A 581 14.04 12.52 30.75
C VAL A 581 14.20 11.20 31.51
N VAL A 582 14.00 10.08 30.84
CA VAL A 582 14.33 8.77 31.40
C VAL A 582 15.84 8.75 31.45
N THR A 583 16.38 9.01 32.63
CA THR A 583 17.81 8.88 32.89
C THR A 583 18.14 7.40 32.97
N HIS A 584 18.43 6.81 31.83
CA HIS A 584 18.86 5.42 31.73
C HIS A 584 20.32 5.28 32.12
N ARG A 585 20.59 4.90 33.36
CA ARG A 585 21.89 4.40 33.74
C ARG A 585 22.27 3.09 33.03
N ALA A 586 21.29 2.28 32.64
CA ALA A 586 21.50 1.01 31.92
C ALA A 586 21.82 1.20 30.41
N THR A 587 21.49 2.32 29.80
CA THR A 587 21.78 2.59 28.38
C THR A 587 23.19 3.13 28.14
N ALA A 588 23.86 3.67 29.16
CA ALA A 588 25.22 4.17 29.03
C ALA A 588 26.23 3.00 28.77
N GLU A 589 26.05 1.87 29.42
CA GLU A 589 26.91 0.70 29.20
C GLU A 589 26.64 0.04 27.84
N ARG A 590 25.35 -0.09 27.42
CA ARG A 590 25.01 -0.54 26.06
C ARG A 590 25.36 0.45 24.98
N ARG A 591 25.38 1.76 25.26
CA ARG A 591 25.85 2.77 24.32
C ARG A 591 27.34 2.67 24.04
N GLN A 592 28.13 2.26 25.00
CA GLN A 592 29.56 2.03 24.80
C GLN A 592 29.82 0.83 23.89
N GLU A 593 29.06 -0.26 24.02
CA GLU A 593 29.15 -1.44 23.14
C GLU A 593 28.53 -1.17 21.74
N ALA A 594 27.47 -0.38 21.63
CA ALA A 594 26.87 -0.01 20.34
C ALA A 594 27.64 1.10 19.61
N ALA A 595 28.32 1.99 20.33
CA ALA A 595 29.14 3.05 19.74
C ALA A 595 30.46 2.52 19.14
N VAL A 596 30.92 1.35 19.59
CA VAL A 596 32.11 0.68 19.02
C VAL A 596 31.87 0.11 17.59
N GLY A 597 30.63 0.15 17.09
CA GLY A 597 30.23 -0.47 15.81
C GLY A 597 30.03 0.45 14.60
N ARG A 598 30.04 1.79 14.75
CA ARG A 598 29.84 2.72 13.61
C ARG A 598 31.08 3.55 13.38
N SER A 599 31.79 3.24 12.27
CA SER A 599 32.89 4.08 11.81
C SER A 599 32.41 5.52 11.58
N PRO A 600 33.10 6.55 12.09
CA PRO A 600 32.82 7.96 11.74
C PRO A 600 32.75 8.20 10.24
N ARG A 601 33.46 7.43 9.44
CA ARG A 601 33.50 7.49 7.97
C ARG A 601 32.16 7.15 7.32
N ILE A 602 31.28 6.37 7.96
CA ILE A 602 29.92 6.15 7.46
C ILE A 602 29.08 7.44 7.56
N LEU A 603 29.30 8.24 8.60
CA LEU A 603 28.63 9.55 8.73
C LEU A 603 29.14 10.55 7.70
N GLU A 604 30.45 10.50 7.36
CA GLU A 604 31.02 11.30 6.27
C GLU A 604 30.40 10.94 4.92
N LEU A 605 30.19 9.65 4.62
CA LEU A 605 29.53 9.19 3.41
C LEU A 605 28.08 9.72 3.31
N HIS A 606 27.34 9.75 4.41
CA HIS A 606 25.98 10.34 4.40
C HIS A 606 26.00 11.84 4.11
N ARG A 607 27.03 12.57 4.53
CA ARG A 607 27.19 13.98 4.18
C ARG A 607 27.60 14.15 2.71
N LEU A 608 28.53 13.32 2.23
CA LEU A 608 28.94 13.31 0.82
C LEU A 608 27.78 13.01 -0.13
N ALA A 609 26.87 12.11 0.25
CA ALA A 609 25.68 11.82 -0.55
C ALA A 609 24.84 13.06 -0.87
N GLU A 610 24.84 14.06 0.03
CA GLU A 610 24.11 15.32 -0.14
C GLU A 610 24.82 16.31 -1.07
N GLU A 611 26.14 16.16 -1.23
CA GLU A 611 27.01 17.07 -2.00
C GLU A 611 27.17 16.62 -3.46
N GLN A 612 26.40 15.62 -3.92
CA GLN A 612 26.53 15.00 -5.25
C GLN A 612 27.99 14.58 -5.56
N PRO A 613 28.53 13.62 -4.81
CA PRO A 613 29.93 13.22 -4.92
C PRO A 613 30.21 12.59 -6.28
N THR A 614 31.43 12.73 -6.76
CA THR A 614 31.96 11.96 -7.89
C THR A 614 32.41 10.57 -7.42
N VAL A 615 32.64 9.64 -8.36
CA VAL A 615 33.24 8.34 -8.03
C VAL A 615 34.65 8.53 -7.39
N ALA A 616 35.39 9.55 -7.78
CA ALA A 616 36.68 9.86 -7.19
C ALA A 616 36.59 10.27 -5.72
N ASP A 617 35.56 11.02 -5.33
CA ASP A 617 35.33 11.41 -3.94
C ASP A 617 34.95 10.19 -3.07
N LEU A 618 34.32 9.19 -3.64
CA LEU A 618 33.94 7.95 -2.97
C LEU A 618 35.04 6.88 -2.96
N ALA A 619 36.08 7.00 -3.81
CA ALA A 619 37.14 6.01 -3.91
C ALA A 619 37.85 5.67 -2.59
N PRO A 620 38.13 6.65 -1.68
CA PRO A 620 38.76 6.33 -0.40
C PRO A 620 37.88 5.49 0.54
N TYR A 621 36.56 5.55 0.36
CA TYR A 621 35.59 4.78 1.13
C TYR A 621 35.31 3.41 0.49
N LEU A 622 35.37 3.31 -0.82
CA LEU A 622 35.29 2.03 -1.55
C LEU A 622 36.52 1.15 -1.29
N ALA A 623 37.66 1.73 -0.97
CA ALA A 623 38.89 1.05 -0.61
C ALA A 623 39.12 0.94 0.91
N ASP A 624 38.13 1.30 1.76
CA ASP A 624 38.28 1.29 3.21
C ASP A 624 38.55 -0.12 3.76
N ALA A 625 39.31 -0.22 4.86
CA ALA A 625 39.57 -1.48 5.51
C ALA A 625 38.30 -2.14 6.10
N ASP A 626 37.33 -1.33 6.58
CA ASP A 626 36.07 -1.80 7.12
C ASP A 626 35.03 -2.12 6.01
N PRO A 627 34.58 -3.35 5.86
CA PRO A 627 33.59 -3.73 4.86
C PRO A 627 32.25 -3.01 5.07
N LYS A 628 31.95 -2.51 6.28
CA LYS A 628 30.75 -1.72 6.53
C LYS A 628 30.83 -0.35 5.86
N VAL A 629 32.01 0.26 5.87
CA VAL A 629 32.27 1.53 5.18
C VAL A 629 32.21 1.31 3.67
N ARG A 630 32.85 0.27 3.14
CA ARG A 630 32.78 -0.05 1.70
C ARG A 630 31.35 -0.30 1.25
N ARG A 631 30.54 -1.04 2.04
CA ARG A 631 29.13 -1.26 1.75
C ARG A 631 28.33 0.04 1.78
N ALA A 632 28.59 0.94 2.72
CA ALA A 632 27.96 2.24 2.76
C ALA A 632 28.32 3.10 1.55
N ALA A 633 29.58 3.07 1.09
CA ALA A 633 30.02 3.73 -0.13
C ALA A 633 29.30 3.19 -1.38
N ILE A 634 29.08 1.87 -1.46
CA ILE A 634 28.25 1.25 -2.51
C ILE A 634 26.82 1.80 -2.47
N ALA A 635 26.21 1.91 -1.29
CA ALA A 635 24.87 2.48 -1.15
C ALA A 635 24.84 3.94 -1.62
N THR A 636 25.85 4.74 -1.26
CA THR A 636 25.98 6.13 -1.74
C THR A 636 26.13 6.21 -3.25
N LEU A 637 26.93 5.35 -3.88
CA LEU A 637 27.02 5.24 -5.34
C LEU A 637 25.67 4.93 -5.99
N THR A 638 24.92 4.02 -5.41
CA THR A 638 23.60 3.63 -5.92
C THR A 638 22.58 4.75 -5.78
N GLU A 639 22.66 5.53 -4.71
CA GLU A 639 21.76 6.65 -4.42
C GLU A 639 22.05 7.87 -5.31
N THR A 640 23.32 8.26 -5.46
CA THR A 640 23.72 9.50 -6.13
C THR A 640 24.00 9.35 -7.61
N VAL A 641 24.29 8.14 -8.06
CA VAL A 641 24.54 7.73 -9.46
C VAL A 641 25.50 8.68 -10.21
N PRO A 642 26.70 8.98 -9.69
CA PRO A 642 27.68 9.79 -10.43
C PRO A 642 28.17 9.09 -11.71
N GLU A 643 28.71 9.87 -12.62
CA GLU A 643 29.34 9.31 -13.84
C GLU A 643 30.40 8.26 -13.46
N GLY A 644 30.35 7.09 -14.08
CA GLY A 644 31.24 5.96 -13.75
C GLY A 644 30.70 4.98 -12.71
N THR A 645 29.54 5.23 -12.14
CA THR A 645 28.90 4.35 -11.12
C THR A 645 28.85 2.88 -11.56
N GLY A 646 28.44 2.59 -12.79
CA GLY A 646 28.35 1.22 -13.30
C GLY A 646 29.69 0.47 -13.22
N THR A 647 30.76 1.09 -13.62
CA THR A 647 32.12 0.51 -13.57
C THR A 647 32.59 0.33 -12.13
N ALA A 648 32.37 1.32 -11.26
CA ALA A 648 32.75 1.24 -9.84
C ALA A 648 31.97 0.10 -9.12
N LEU A 649 30.68 -0.06 -9.40
CA LEU A 649 29.88 -1.18 -8.87
C LEU A 649 30.38 -2.54 -9.43
N ALA A 650 30.74 -2.60 -10.72
CA ALA A 650 31.30 -3.82 -11.33
C ALA A 650 32.65 -4.18 -10.72
N GLU A 651 33.49 -3.22 -10.36
CA GLU A 651 34.74 -3.44 -9.62
C GLU A 651 34.46 -3.97 -8.21
N ALA A 652 33.48 -3.41 -7.51
CA ALA A 652 33.11 -3.82 -6.16
C ALA A 652 32.53 -5.26 -6.08
N LEU A 653 32.10 -5.86 -7.18
CA LEU A 653 31.76 -7.27 -7.27
C LEU A 653 32.97 -8.21 -7.00
N ALA A 654 34.19 -7.70 -7.02
CA ALA A 654 35.39 -8.44 -6.65
C ALA A 654 35.78 -8.27 -5.16
N ASP A 655 35.01 -7.54 -4.37
CA ASP A 655 35.33 -7.29 -2.97
C ASP A 655 35.53 -8.61 -2.19
N PRO A 656 36.52 -8.70 -1.31
CA PRO A 656 36.75 -9.90 -0.51
C PRO A 656 35.55 -10.23 0.41
N HIS A 657 34.76 -9.23 0.81
CA HIS A 657 33.65 -9.42 1.73
C HIS A 657 32.32 -9.61 0.99
N GLY A 658 31.61 -10.73 1.26
CA GLY A 658 30.36 -11.09 0.56
C GLY A 658 29.22 -10.09 0.68
N THR A 659 29.14 -9.34 1.78
CA THR A 659 28.07 -8.30 1.92
C THR A 659 28.30 -7.09 1.03
N VAL A 660 29.56 -6.77 0.72
CA VAL A 660 29.91 -5.69 -0.23
C VAL A 660 29.60 -6.14 -1.65
N ARG A 661 30.00 -7.36 -2.03
CA ARG A 661 29.67 -7.95 -3.34
C ARG A 661 28.15 -7.98 -3.59
N ARG A 662 27.37 -8.40 -2.59
CA ARG A 662 25.89 -8.41 -2.71
C ARG A 662 25.32 -7.01 -2.87
N ALA A 663 25.82 -6.03 -2.10
CA ALA A 663 25.38 -4.65 -2.24
C ALA A 663 25.67 -4.10 -3.64
N ALA A 664 26.86 -4.39 -4.19
CA ALA A 664 27.24 -3.99 -5.55
C ALA A 664 26.34 -4.65 -6.63
N ALA A 665 26.08 -5.95 -6.49
CA ALA A 665 25.18 -6.66 -7.40
C ALA A 665 23.75 -6.12 -7.35
N THR A 666 23.24 -5.83 -6.15
CA THR A 666 21.92 -5.21 -5.96
C THR A 666 21.90 -3.81 -6.60
N GLY A 667 22.90 -2.97 -6.34
CA GLY A 667 23.00 -1.63 -6.95
C GLY A 667 23.04 -1.66 -8.47
N LEU A 668 23.78 -2.58 -9.08
CA LEU A 668 23.78 -2.77 -10.53
C LEU A 668 22.41 -3.16 -11.07
N THR A 669 21.70 -4.03 -10.36
CA THR A 669 20.37 -4.48 -10.77
C THR A 669 19.34 -3.35 -10.63
N GLU A 670 19.40 -2.57 -9.55
CA GLU A 670 18.52 -1.42 -9.33
C GLU A 670 18.73 -0.31 -10.36
N LEU A 671 19.96 -0.09 -10.78
CA LEU A 671 20.33 0.98 -11.69
C LEU A 671 20.33 0.59 -13.17
N VAL A 672 19.95 -0.63 -13.51
CA VAL A 672 20.05 -1.18 -14.87
C VAL A 672 19.36 -0.32 -15.93
N GLU A 673 18.30 0.39 -15.57
CA GLU A 673 17.54 1.26 -16.49
C GLU A 673 18.19 2.65 -16.70
N VAL A 674 19.11 3.05 -15.82
CA VAL A 674 19.75 4.37 -15.85
C VAL A 674 21.26 4.31 -16.15
N LEU A 675 21.86 3.15 -16.01
CA LEU A 675 23.27 2.97 -16.31
C LEU A 675 23.53 3.00 -17.83
N PRO A 676 24.52 3.76 -18.29
CA PRO A 676 24.89 3.76 -19.69
C PRO A 676 25.48 2.39 -20.07
N ALA A 677 24.95 1.77 -21.13
CA ALA A 677 25.42 0.49 -21.67
C ALA A 677 26.73 0.69 -22.47
N THR A 678 27.83 0.95 -21.77
CA THR A 678 29.14 1.19 -22.39
C THR A 678 29.92 -0.11 -22.58
N PRO A 679 30.80 -0.18 -23.61
CA PRO A 679 31.73 -1.30 -23.77
C PRO A 679 32.64 -1.55 -22.56
N ALA A 680 33.01 -0.48 -21.86
CA ALA A 680 33.83 -0.55 -20.66
C ALA A 680 33.08 -1.25 -19.50
N LEU A 681 31.83 -0.90 -19.28
CA LEU A 681 30.99 -1.57 -18.31
C LEU A 681 30.78 -3.04 -18.67
N GLY A 682 30.53 -3.34 -19.95
CA GLY A 682 30.39 -4.72 -20.44
C GLY A 682 31.64 -5.56 -20.17
N ALA A 683 32.83 -5.04 -20.48
CA ALA A 683 34.10 -5.71 -20.21
C ALA A 683 34.31 -5.92 -18.69
N ALA A 684 34.03 -4.91 -17.88
CA ALA A 684 34.14 -5.00 -16.41
C ALA A 684 33.23 -6.07 -15.84
N LEU A 685 31.99 -6.17 -16.31
CA LEU A 685 31.00 -7.18 -15.88
C LEU A 685 31.44 -8.60 -16.34
N ILE A 686 31.84 -8.77 -17.61
CA ILE A 686 32.28 -10.07 -18.14
C ILE A 686 33.48 -10.59 -17.33
N ALA A 687 34.40 -9.75 -16.91
CA ALA A 687 35.51 -10.14 -16.07
C ALA A 687 35.06 -10.70 -14.70
N ARG A 688 33.88 -10.38 -14.21
CA ARG A 688 33.29 -10.87 -12.95
C ARG A 688 32.63 -12.24 -13.08
N LEU A 689 32.43 -12.77 -14.27
CA LEU A 689 31.99 -14.15 -14.47
C LEU A 689 32.99 -15.19 -13.97
N ALA A 690 34.25 -14.81 -13.74
CA ALA A 690 35.26 -15.63 -13.09
C ALA A 690 35.14 -15.65 -11.52
N SER A 691 34.17 -14.91 -10.93
CA SER A 691 33.98 -14.86 -9.49
C SER A 691 33.67 -16.24 -8.88
N GLY A 692 34.25 -16.57 -7.74
CA GLY A 692 33.89 -17.75 -6.97
C GLY A 692 32.45 -17.73 -6.38
N ASP A 693 31.82 -16.57 -6.35
CA ASP A 693 30.47 -16.37 -5.79
C ASP A 693 29.40 -16.53 -6.89
N ALA A 694 28.63 -17.60 -6.83
CA ALA A 694 27.57 -17.90 -7.81
C ALA A 694 26.49 -16.80 -7.88
N PHE A 695 26.21 -16.14 -6.74
CA PHE A 695 25.27 -15.02 -6.72
C PHE A 695 25.79 -13.85 -7.60
N VAL A 696 27.06 -13.54 -7.51
CA VAL A 696 27.71 -12.51 -8.36
C VAL A 696 27.62 -12.90 -9.82
N ARG A 697 27.98 -14.14 -10.19
CA ARG A 697 27.95 -14.59 -11.59
C ARG A 697 26.54 -14.52 -12.18
N ALA A 698 25.52 -14.96 -11.42
CA ALA A 698 24.13 -14.91 -11.86
C ALA A 698 23.65 -13.47 -12.04
N ALA A 699 23.93 -12.58 -11.07
CA ALA A 699 23.58 -11.17 -11.14
C ALA A 699 24.24 -10.46 -12.32
N VAL A 700 25.52 -10.75 -12.58
CA VAL A 700 26.26 -10.21 -13.73
C VAL A 700 25.60 -10.60 -15.05
N LEU A 701 25.20 -11.87 -15.22
CA LEU A 701 24.50 -12.32 -16.44
C LEU A 701 23.16 -11.60 -16.62
N ASP A 702 22.40 -11.42 -15.55
CA ASP A 702 21.13 -10.69 -15.61
C ASP A 702 21.33 -9.20 -15.96
N VAL A 703 22.36 -8.55 -15.41
CA VAL A 703 22.71 -7.16 -15.75
C VAL A 703 23.20 -7.04 -17.20
N LEU A 704 24.06 -7.95 -17.65
CA LEU A 704 24.51 -7.99 -19.06
C LEU A 704 23.34 -8.15 -20.03
N ARG A 705 22.40 -9.04 -19.71
CA ARG A 705 21.17 -9.23 -20.48
C ARG A 705 20.33 -7.96 -20.52
N ALA A 706 20.08 -7.34 -19.37
CA ALA A 706 19.22 -6.18 -19.27
C ALA A 706 19.81 -4.95 -19.97
N LEU A 707 21.13 -4.76 -19.89
CA LEU A 707 21.86 -3.70 -20.59
C LEU A 707 22.12 -4.03 -22.07
N ARG A 708 21.74 -5.23 -22.54
CA ARG A 708 22.06 -5.73 -23.89
C ARG A 708 23.56 -5.75 -24.17
N LEU A 709 24.34 -6.03 -23.15
CA LEU A 709 25.79 -6.23 -23.23
C LEU A 709 26.12 -7.73 -23.18
N GLY A 710 27.19 -8.14 -23.80
CA GLY A 710 27.54 -9.55 -23.94
C GLY A 710 26.84 -10.22 -25.14
N GLY A 711 27.57 -11.11 -25.81
CA GLY A 711 27.10 -11.87 -26.95
C GLY A 711 26.70 -13.30 -26.55
N VAL A 712 26.21 -14.08 -27.53
CA VAL A 712 25.82 -15.50 -27.38
C VAL A 712 26.93 -16.30 -26.68
N GLU A 713 28.19 -16.10 -27.02
CA GLU A 713 29.34 -16.80 -26.43
C GLU A 713 29.43 -16.61 -24.90
N THR A 714 29.14 -15.41 -24.42
CA THR A 714 29.18 -15.10 -22.99
C THR A 714 28.16 -15.93 -22.20
N PHE A 715 26.93 -16.01 -22.71
CA PHE A 715 25.87 -16.78 -22.04
C PHE A 715 26.02 -18.29 -22.28
N ARG A 716 26.50 -18.71 -23.47
CA ARG A 716 26.78 -20.11 -23.78
C ARG A 716 27.85 -20.70 -22.83
N ALA A 717 28.90 -19.96 -22.55
CA ALA A 717 29.93 -20.38 -21.60
C ALA A 717 29.35 -20.61 -20.19
N ALA A 718 28.37 -19.82 -19.77
CA ALA A 718 27.74 -19.89 -18.46
C ALA A 718 26.68 -21.01 -18.31
N ILE A 719 26.26 -21.67 -19.40
CA ILE A 719 25.39 -22.87 -19.34
C ILE A 719 26.12 -24.04 -18.66
N GLY A 720 27.43 -24.09 -18.69
CA GLY A 720 28.24 -25.09 -18.00
C GLY A 720 28.60 -24.77 -16.54
N ASP A 721 28.05 -23.70 -15.97
CA ASP A 721 28.38 -23.29 -14.59
C ASP A 721 27.97 -24.33 -13.54
N GLY A 722 28.74 -24.44 -12.48
CA GLY A 722 28.44 -25.38 -11.38
C GLY A 722 27.13 -25.08 -10.62
N ASP A 723 26.70 -23.83 -10.61
CA ASP A 723 25.47 -23.41 -9.91
C ASP A 723 24.28 -23.27 -10.88
N HIS A 724 23.19 -23.93 -10.59
CA HIS A 724 21.99 -23.95 -11.43
C HIS A 724 21.38 -22.55 -11.65
N ARG A 725 21.50 -21.61 -10.68
CA ARG A 725 20.99 -20.23 -10.80
C ARG A 725 21.76 -19.45 -11.86
N VAL A 726 23.06 -19.69 -11.96
CA VAL A 726 23.90 -19.10 -13.00
C VAL A 726 23.50 -19.64 -14.38
N ARG A 727 23.28 -20.97 -14.48
CA ARG A 727 22.81 -21.59 -15.72
C ARG A 727 21.45 -21.09 -16.17
N ILE A 728 20.51 -20.84 -15.21
CA ILE A 728 19.20 -20.22 -15.51
C ILE A 728 19.37 -18.77 -16.00
N ALA A 729 20.27 -17.98 -15.39
CA ALA A 729 20.54 -16.63 -15.85
C ALA A 729 21.15 -16.63 -17.28
N ALA A 730 21.99 -17.61 -17.59
CA ALA A 730 22.53 -17.82 -18.92
C ALA A 730 21.43 -18.14 -19.95
N ILE A 731 20.50 -19.03 -19.62
CA ILE A 731 19.31 -19.35 -20.45
C ILE A 731 18.52 -18.09 -20.76
N ARG A 732 18.22 -17.23 -19.76
CA ARG A 732 17.51 -15.96 -19.97
C ARG A 732 18.26 -15.04 -20.94
N GLY A 733 19.59 -15.00 -20.86
CA GLY A 733 20.44 -14.28 -21.78
C GLY A 733 20.32 -14.80 -23.21
N LEU A 734 20.41 -16.11 -23.41
CA LEU A 734 20.29 -16.76 -24.73
C LEU A 734 18.90 -16.57 -25.34
N VAL A 735 17.84 -16.63 -24.54
CA VAL A 735 16.48 -16.30 -24.99
C VAL A 735 16.41 -14.86 -25.50
N SER A 736 17.03 -13.91 -24.81
CA SER A 736 17.03 -12.50 -25.23
C SER A 736 17.85 -12.24 -26.51
N LEU A 737 18.71 -13.17 -26.89
CA LEU A 737 19.53 -13.13 -28.10
C LEU A 737 19.01 -14.03 -29.23
N ASP A 738 17.83 -14.64 -29.03
CA ASP A 738 17.20 -15.55 -30.02
C ASP A 738 18.13 -16.71 -30.46
N ALA A 739 18.78 -17.39 -29.49
CA ALA A 739 19.79 -18.40 -29.65
C ALA A 739 19.28 -19.82 -29.28
N PRO A 740 18.42 -20.47 -30.11
CA PRO A 740 17.79 -21.74 -29.78
C PRO A 740 18.78 -22.92 -29.73
N ASP A 741 19.83 -22.92 -30.54
CA ASP A 741 20.79 -24.01 -30.61
C ASP A 741 21.60 -24.15 -29.33
N GLU A 742 21.97 -23.02 -28.72
CA GLU A 742 22.65 -22.97 -27.45
C GLU A 742 21.75 -23.38 -26.28
N LEU A 743 20.45 -23.03 -26.35
CA LEU A 743 19.47 -23.46 -25.36
C LEU A 743 19.23 -24.97 -25.37
N ALA A 744 19.35 -25.61 -26.52
CA ALA A 744 19.20 -27.05 -26.65
C ALA A 744 20.20 -27.82 -25.77
N ALA A 745 21.38 -27.28 -25.53
CA ALA A 745 22.39 -27.86 -24.64
C ALA A 745 21.92 -27.96 -23.18
N ALA A 746 21.05 -27.06 -22.72
CA ALA A 746 20.52 -27.05 -21.37
C ALA A 746 19.38 -28.07 -21.16
N ALA A 747 18.88 -28.71 -22.20
CA ALA A 747 17.81 -29.70 -22.12
C ALA A 747 18.20 -31.00 -21.39
N SER A 748 19.51 -31.30 -21.29
CA SER A 748 20.03 -32.46 -20.57
C SER A 748 20.65 -32.11 -19.21
N ASP A 749 20.33 -30.92 -18.67
CA ASP A 749 20.89 -30.45 -17.40
C ASP A 749 20.46 -31.35 -16.22
N PRO A 750 21.34 -31.64 -15.26
CA PRO A 750 20.96 -32.42 -14.08
C PRO A 750 19.89 -31.75 -13.22
N SER A 751 19.81 -30.39 -13.20
CA SER A 751 18.78 -29.66 -12.47
C SER A 751 17.48 -29.59 -13.27
N ARG A 752 16.43 -30.07 -12.66
CA ARG A 752 15.06 -29.94 -13.17
C ARG A 752 14.69 -28.51 -13.53
N GLU A 753 15.06 -27.56 -12.67
CA GLU A 753 14.79 -26.13 -12.84
C GLU A 753 15.42 -25.59 -14.13
N VAL A 754 16.64 -25.99 -14.43
CA VAL A 754 17.33 -25.59 -15.67
C VAL A 754 16.63 -26.19 -16.89
N ARG A 755 16.24 -27.48 -16.85
CA ARG A 755 15.51 -28.11 -17.97
C ARG A 755 14.13 -27.46 -18.21
N VAL A 756 13.41 -27.06 -17.14
CA VAL A 756 12.15 -26.29 -17.24
C VAL A 756 12.39 -24.95 -17.92
N TRP A 757 13.46 -24.24 -17.53
CA TRP A 757 13.80 -22.95 -18.16
C TRP A 757 14.27 -23.11 -19.60
N ALA A 758 14.95 -24.20 -19.93
CA ALA A 758 15.33 -24.52 -21.31
C ALA A 758 14.08 -24.73 -22.20
N ALA A 759 13.12 -25.52 -21.72
CA ALA A 759 11.85 -25.75 -22.43
C ALA A 759 11.08 -24.43 -22.63
N LYS A 760 10.89 -23.66 -21.57
CA LYS A 760 10.20 -22.34 -21.63
C LYS A 760 10.94 -21.36 -22.55
N GLY A 761 12.28 -21.36 -22.52
CA GLY A 761 13.10 -20.52 -23.38
C GLY A 761 12.92 -20.85 -24.84
N LEU A 762 12.94 -22.12 -25.21
CA LEU A 762 12.67 -22.61 -26.58
C LEU A 762 11.27 -22.19 -27.04
N GLY A 763 10.26 -22.31 -26.18
CA GLY A 763 8.91 -21.83 -26.46
C GLY A 763 8.84 -20.32 -26.68
N SER A 764 9.57 -19.55 -25.86
CA SER A 764 9.59 -18.08 -25.97
C SER A 764 10.23 -17.58 -27.26
N ILE A 765 11.19 -18.31 -27.80
CA ILE A 765 11.80 -18.02 -29.12
C ILE A 765 10.80 -18.28 -30.26
N GLY A 766 9.83 -19.16 -30.07
CA GLY A 766 8.75 -19.37 -31.01
C GLY A 766 9.15 -20.18 -32.27
N ARG A 767 10.32 -20.88 -32.24
CA ARG A 767 10.78 -21.69 -33.33
C ARG A 767 10.67 -23.20 -33.00
N PRO A 768 10.25 -24.06 -33.95
CA PRO A 768 10.20 -25.49 -33.73
C PRO A 768 11.57 -26.03 -33.28
N SER A 769 11.56 -26.87 -32.24
CA SER A 769 12.78 -27.47 -31.71
C SER A 769 12.53 -28.96 -31.41
N PRO A 770 13.32 -29.88 -32.00
CA PRO A 770 13.21 -31.31 -31.77
C PRO A 770 13.53 -31.68 -30.30
N VAL A 771 14.20 -30.83 -29.60
CA VAL A 771 14.58 -31.02 -28.18
C VAL A 771 13.37 -31.07 -27.28
N LEU A 772 12.31 -30.33 -27.61
CA LEU A 772 11.06 -30.31 -26.84
C LEU A 772 10.41 -31.67 -26.77
N ALA A 773 10.50 -32.48 -27.83
CA ALA A 773 9.98 -33.85 -27.81
C ALA A 773 10.73 -34.77 -26.82
N GLY A 774 12.03 -34.56 -26.63
CA GLY A 774 12.81 -35.21 -25.59
C GLY A 774 12.38 -34.78 -24.19
N LEU A 775 12.24 -33.48 -23.95
CA LEU A 775 11.79 -32.92 -22.69
C LEU A 775 10.34 -33.27 -22.32
N ALA A 776 9.47 -33.48 -23.31
CA ALA A 776 8.11 -33.95 -23.08
C ALA A 776 8.04 -35.40 -22.56
N ARG A 777 9.16 -36.11 -22.56
CA ARG A 777 9.33 -37.49 -22.02
C ARG A 777 10.23 -37.51 -20.78
N ASP A 778 10.55 -36.33 -20.22
CA ASP A 778 11.42 -36.21 -19.03
C ASP A 778 10.84 -37.00 -17.83
N ALA A 779 11.71 -37.44 -16.96
CA ALA A 779 11.31 -38.11 -15.72
C ALA A 779 10.51 -37.19 -14.79
N ASP A 780 10.83 -35.89 -14.80
CA ASP A 780 10.16 -34.89 -13.95
C ASP A 780 8.89 -34.34 -14.63
N PRO A 781 7.73 -34.35 -13.94
CA PRO A 781 6.47 -33.91 -14.50
C PRO A 781 6.44 -32.41 -14.84
N LEU A 782 7.19 -31.57 -14.15
CA LEU A 782 7.22 -30.12 -14.44
C LEU A 782 7.99 -29.84 -15.72
N VAL A 783 8.99 -30.66 -16.03
CA VAL A 783 9.73 -30.58 -17.30
C VAL A 783 8.84 -31.03 -18.46
N ARG A 784 8.13 -32.18 -18.30
CA ARG A 784 7.17 -32.64 -19.32
C ARG A 784 6.10 -31.58 -19.60
N ALA A 785 5.50 -31.04 -18.57
CA ALA A 785 4.47 -30.00 -18.69
C ALA A 785 4.98 -28.77 -19.44
N ALA A 786 6.15 -28.25 -19.05
CA ALA A 786 6.78 -27.09 -19.68
C ALA A 786 7.12 -27.33 -21.16
N ALA A 787 7.57 -28.53 -21.51
CA ALA A 787 7.91 -28.88 -22.90
C ALA A 787 6.66 -28.97 -23.81
N LEU A 788 5.59 -29.57 -23.29
CA LEU A 788 4.31 -29.64 -24.01
C LEU A 788 3.73 -28.24 -24.24
N GLU A 789 3.68 -27.41 -23.22
CA GLU A 789 3.21 -26.04 -23.32
C GLU A 789 4.09 -25.20 -24.28
N ALA A 790 5.42 -25.33 -24.18
CA ALA A 790 6.36 -24.61 -25.04
C ALA A 790 6.18 -24.98 -26.51
N SER A 791 5.87 -26.27 -26.82
CA SER A 791 5.69 -26.71 -28.21
C SER A 791 4.52 -26.01 -28.89
N ALA A 792 3.44 -25.70 -28.18
CA ALA A 792 2.32 -24.95 -28.73
C ALA A 792 2.77 -23.54 -29.19
N ALA A 793 3.59 -22.89 -28.41
CA ALA A 793 4.09 -21.54 -28.73
C ALA A 793 5.03 -21.50 -29.95
N THR A 794 5.64 -22.63 -30.30
CA THR A 794 6.50 -22.75 -31.50
C THR A 794 5.74 -22.96 -32.80
N GLY A 795 4.42 -23.08 -32.78
CA GLY A 795 3.59 -23.42 -33.94
C GLY A 795 3.76 -24.86 -34.41
N ALA A 796 4.45 -25.71 -33.67
CA ALA A 796 4.68 -27.10 -33.96
C ALA A 796 4.33 -27.97 -32.73
N PRO A 797 3.02 -28.09 -32.38
CA PRO A 797 2.59 -28.80 -31.19
C PRO A 797 2.97 -30.28 -31.22
N LEU A 798 3.45 -30.80 -30.13
CA LEU A 798 3.85 -32.19 -29.92
C LEU A 798 2.62 -33.09 -29.71
N VAL A 799 1.75 -33.22 -30.72
CA VAL A 799 0.47 -33.95 -30.63
C VAL A 799 0.66 -35.40 -30.23
N ALA A 800 1.70 -36.04 -30.73
CA ALA A 800 1.99 -37.47 -30.44
C ALA A 800 2.31 -37.70 -28.95
N GLU A 801 2.97 -36.76 -28.32
CA GLU A 801 3.31 -36.76 -26.90
C GLU A 801 2.15 -36.24 -26.02
N ALA A 802 1.40 -35.25 -26.50
CA ALA A 802 0.33 -34.62 -25.76
C ALA A 802 -0.90 -35.54 -25.58
N LEU A 803 -1.26 -36.34 -26.61
CA LEU A 803 -2.40 -37.22 -26.50
C LEU A 803 -2.29 -38.23 -25.34
N PRO A 804 -1.23 -39.03 -25.19
CA PRO A 804 -1.08 -39.89 -24.03
C PRO A 804 -0.89 -39.11 -22.72
N ALA A 805 -0.30 -37.93 -22.79
CA ALA A 805 -0.05 -37.06 -21.63
C ALA A 805 -1.31 -36.49 -20.96
N LEU A 806 -2.48 -36.53 -21.65
CA LEU A 806 -3.77 -36.22 -21.00
C LEU A 806 -4.17 -37.24 -19.92
N SER A 807 -3.50 -38.38 -19.85
CA SER A 807 -3.71 -39.42 -18.83
C SER A 807 -2.51 -39.51 -17.87
N ASP A 808 -1.58 -38.57 -17.90
CA ASP A 808 -0.40 -38.56 -16.97
C ASP A 808 -0.88 -38.46 -15.51
N PRO A 809 -0.27 -39.18 -14.56
CA PRO A 809 -0.62 -39.12 -13.16
C PRO A 809 -0.49 -37.69 -12.58
N ALA A 810 0.44 -36.88 -13.08
CA ALA A 810 0.64 -35.51 -12.66
C ALA A 810 -0.29 -34.56 -13.42
N TRP A 811 -1.15 -33.86 -12.70
CA TRP A 811 -2.11 -32.94 -13.31
C TRP A 811 -1.45 -31.80 -14.10
N GLN A 812 -0.26 -31.36 -13.70
CA GLN A 812 0.51 -30.35 -14.43
C GLN A 812 0.81 -30.78 -15.86
N VAL A 813 1.13 -32.07 -16.05
CA VAL A 813 1.39 -32.63 -17.39
C VAL A 813 0.11 -32.68 -18.20
N ARG A 814 -1.03 -33.06 -17.59
CA ARG A 814 -2.33 -33.03 -18.27
C ARG A 814 -2.74 -31.61 -18.69
N VAL A 815 -2.43 -30.59 -17.87
CA VAL A 815 -2.61 -29.16 -18.24
C VAL A 815 -1.72 -28.80 -19.43
N GLY A 816 -0.44 -29.15 -19.39
CA GLY A 816 0.50 -28.90 -20.50
C GLY A 816 0.05 -29.60 -21.80
N ALA A 817 -0.49 -30.80 -21.68
CA ALA A 817 -1.04 -31.56 -22.80
C ALA A 817 -2.28 -30.86 -23.41
N ALA A 818 -3.22 -30.40 -22.57
CA ALA A 818 -4.40 -29.69 -23.06
C ALA A 818 -3.99 -28.36 -23.76
N ARG A 819 -3.03 -27.63 -23.23
CA ARG A 819 -2.49 -26.39 -23.85
C ARG A 819 -1.76 -26.71 -25.16
N CYS A 820 -1.00 -27.78 -25.22
CA CYS A 820 -0.35 -28.24 -26.47
C CYS A 820 -1.39 -28.52 -27.55
N LEU A 821 -2.44 -29.24 -27.20
CA LEU A 821 -3.50 -29.64 -28.16
C LEU A 821 -4.35 -28.46 -28.62
N ALA A 822 -4.38 -27.33 -27.90
CA ALA A 822 -5.05 -26.11 -28.35
C ALA A 822 -4.48 -25.55 -29.66
N ALA A 823 -3.22 -25.84 -29.96
CA ALA A 823 -2.54 -25.42 -31.19
C ALA A 823 -2.55 -26.54 -32.28
N ALA A 824 -3.21 -27.66 -32.01
CA ALA A 824 -3.26 -28.79 -32.92
C ALA A 824 -4.46 -28.73 -33.89
N ASP A 825 -4.49 -29.67 -34.85
CA ASP A 825 -5.64 -29.83 -35.74
C ASP A 825 -6.92 -30.20 -34.95
N PRO A 826 -8.04 -29.48 -35.14
CA PRO A 826 -9.30 -29.79 -34.45
C PRO A 826 -9.79 -31.23 -34.58
N GLY A 827 -9.62 -31.83 -35.75
CA GLY A 827 -10.04 -33.21 -35.99
C GLY A 827 -9.33 -34.23 -35.08
N THR A 828 -8.11 -33.90 -34.65
CA THR A 828 -7.32 -34.79 -33.79
C THR A 828 -7.51 -34.42 -32.30
N ALA A 829 -7.64 -33.14 -31.98
CA ALA A 829 -7.59 -32.66 -30.62
C ALA A 829 -8.97 -32.57 -29.91
N THR A 830 -10.06 -32.35 -30.65
CA THR A 830 -11.41 -32.10 -30.06
C THR A 830 -11.86 -33.19 -29.12
N LYS A 831 -11.88 -34.45 -29.59
CA LYS A 831 -12.40 -35.59 -28.81
C LYS A 831 -11.60 -35.81 -27.50
N PRO A 832 -10.25 -35.84 -27.52
CA PRO A 832 -9.46 -35.94 -26.28
C PRO A 832 -9.69 -34.77 -25.31
N LEU A 833 -9.80 -33.54 -25.82
CA LEU A 833 -10.03 -32.34 -24.98
C LEU A 833 -11.43 -32.33 -24.37
N VAL A 834 -12.45 -32.79 -25.11
CA VAL A 834 -13.80 -32.98 -24.54
C VAL A 834 -13.76 -34.01 -23.41
N GLY A 835 -12.97 -35.07 -23.52
CA GLY A 835 -12.76 -36.02 -22.43
C GLY A 835 -12.11 -35.35 -21.19
N ALA A 836 -11.19 -34.44 -21.39
CA ALA A 836 -10.49 -33.71 -20.31
C ALA A 836 -11.39 -32.70 -19.54
N LEU A 837 -12.56 -32.37 -20.08
CA LEU A 837 -13.59 -31.60 -19.33
C LEU A 837 -14.13 -32.34 -18.10
N SER A 838 -13.95 -33.66 -18.04
CA SER A 838 -14.36 -34.49 -16.91
C SER A 838 -13.18 -34.88 -16.00
N ASP A 839 -12.03 -34.25 -16.15
CA ASP A 839 -10.87 -34.52 -15.30
C ASP A 839 -11.13 -34.18 -13.82
N GLY A 840 -10.55 -34.97 -12.91
CA GLY A 840 -10.71 -34.77 -11.48
C GLY A 840 -10.07 -33.44 -10.99
N ASN A 841 -9.07 -32.91 -11.72
CA ASN A 841 -8.39 -31.68 -11.39
C ASN A 841 -9.00 -30.48 -12.14
N LEU A 842 -9.34 -29.44 -11.39
CA LEU A 842 -9.99 -28.24 -11.93
C LEU A 842 -9.13 -27.50 -12.98
N ASP A 843 -7.81 -27.47 -12.81
CA ASP A 843 -6.92 -26.76 -13.75
C ASP A 843 -6.82 -27.50 -15.11
N VAL A 844 -6.97 -28.80 -15.10
CA VAL A 844 -7.07 -29.60 -16.34
C VAL A 844 -8.38 -29.31 -17.06
N ARG A 845 -9.52 -29.27 -16.34
CA ARG A 845 -10.82 -28.92 -16.93
C ARG A 845 -10.81 -27.50 -17.51
N LYS A 846 -10.22 -26.53 -16.78
CA LYS A 846 -10.03 -25.15 -17.28
C LYS A 846 -9.20 -25.13 -18.56
N ALA A 847 -8.05 -25.81 -18.55
CA ALA A 847 -7.18 -25.86 -19.72
C ALA A 847 -7.88 -26.50 -20.93
N ALA A 848 -8.72 -27.50 -20.69
CA ALA A 848 -9.54 -28.15 -21.75
C ALA A 848 -10.60 -27.19 -22.32
N VAL A 849 -11.31 -26.43 -21.47
CA VAL A 849 -12.26 -25.39 -21.92
C VAL A 849 -11.55 -24.35 -22.78
N LEU A 850 -10.42 -23.81 -22.31
CA LEU A 850 -9.64 -22.82 -23.07
C LEU A 850 -9.14 -23.37 -24.41
N ALA A 851 -8.67 -24.62 -24.42
CA ALA A 851 -8.20 -25.27 -25.65
C ALA A 851 -9.33 -25.50 -26.67
N LEU A 852 -10.57 -25.72 -26.21
CA LEU A 852 -11.75 -25.91 -27.05
C LEU A 852 -12.39 -24.60 -27.52
N THR A 853 -12.13 -23.50 -26.85
CA THR A 853 -12.74 -22.17 -27.14
C THR A 853 -12.65 -21.75 -28.61
N PRO A 854 -11.51 -21.88 -29.31
CA PRO A 854 -11.43 -21.52 -30.75
C PRO A 854 -12.35 -22.34 -31.65
N TRP A 855 -12.85 -23.49 -31.18
CA TRP A 855 -13.68 -24.40 -31.92
C TRP A 855 -15.11 -24.45 -31.37
N ALA A 856 -15.53 -23.52 -30.58
CA ALA A 856 -16.87 -23.48 -29.95
C ALA A 856 -18.03 -23.48 -30.96
N ALA A 857 -17.80 -23.09 -32.22
CA ALA A 857 -18.77 -23.18 -33.31
C ALA A 857 -19.05 -24.62 -33.78
N ASP A 858 -18.21 -25.59 -33.46
CA ASP A 858 -18.47 -27.02 -33.73
C ASP A 858 -19.56 -27.54 -32.78
N ALA A 859 -20.55 -28.21 -33.33
CA ALA A 859 -21.69 -28.68 -32.54
C ALA A 859 -21.31 -29.65 -31.41
N THR A 860 -20.29 -30.48 -31.59
CA THR A 860 -19.78 -31.40 -30.56
C THR A 860 -19.09 -30.62 -29.43
N VAL A 861 -18.29 -29.61 -29.79
CA VAL A 861 -17.59 -28.75 -28.84
C VAL A 861 -18.60 -27.91 -28.08
N SER A 862 -19.55 -27.28 -28.76
CA SER A 862 -20.62 -26.48 -28.15
C SER A 862 -21.38 -27.29 -27.10
N ALA A 863 -21.85 -28.48 -27.44
CA ALA A 863 -22.56 -29.36 -26.52
C ALA A 863 -21.70 -29.75 -25.28
N ALA A 864 -20.41 -29.99 -25.48
CA ALA A 864 -19.49 -30.29 -24.38
C ALA A 864 -19.26 -29.08 -23.46
N LEU A 865 -19.10 -27.86 -24.01
CA LEU A 865 -18.98 -26.63 -23.27
C LEU A 865 -20.28 -26.26 -22.54
N GLU A 866 -21.46 -26.53 -23.12
CA GLU A 866 -22.75 -26.41 -22.45
C GLU A 866 -22.84 -27.33 -21.22
N GLY A 867 -22.31 -28.55 -21.31
CA GLY A 867 -22.18 -29.45 -20.17
C GLY A 867 -21.30 -28.86 -19.05
N ALA A 868 -20.24 -28.19 -19.42
CA ALA A 868 -19.32 -27.53 -18.47
C ALA A 868 -19.94 -26.31 -17.74
N LEU A 869 -21.08 -25.78 -18.19
CA LEU A 869 -21.84 -24.75 -17.47
C LEU A 869 -22.38 -25.21 -16.11
N THR A 870 -22.44 -26.53 -15.89
CA THR A 870 -22.87 -27.13 -14.61
C THR A 870 -21.71 -27.67 -13.77
N ASP A 871 -20.46 -27.39 -14.16
CA ASP A 871 -19.27 -27.82 -13.42
C ASP A 871 -19.33 -27.39 -11.94
N PRO A 872 -18.90 -28.21 -10.98
CA PRO A 872 -18.83 -27.80 -9.57
C PRO A 872 -17.95 -26.57 -9.33
N ASP A 873 -16.91 -26.37 -10.15
CA ASP A 873 -16.02 -25.23 -10.05
C ASP A 873 -16.58 -24.01 -10.79
N ALA A 874 -16.59 -22.87 -10.10
CA ALA A 874 -17.17 -21.62 -10.63
C ALA A 874 -16.37 -21.06 -11.82
N ASP A 875 -15.05 -21.25 -11.82
CA ASP A 875 -14.19 -20.76 -12.88
C ASP A 875 -14.41 -21.58 -14.17
N VAL A 876 -14.50 -22.92 -14.06
CA VAL A 876 -14.80 -23.77 -15.22
C VAL A 876 -16.11 -23.35 -15.87
N ARG A 877 -17.16 -23.06 -15.05
CA ARG A 877 -18.44 -22.55 -15.57
C ARG A 877 -18.29 -21.18 -16.26
N ALA A 878 -17.47 -20.30 -15.71
CA ALA A 878 -17.25 -18.96 -16.29
C ALA A 878 -16.53 -19.05 -17.64
N TYR A 879 -15.47 -19.85 -17.71
CA TYR A 879 -14.74 -20.10 -18.97
C TYR A 879 -15.62 -20.75 -20.03
N ALA A 880 -16.47 -21.72 -19.66
CA ALA A 880 -17.38 -22.39 -20.59
C ALA A 880 -18.42 -21.38 -21.13
N ARG A 881 -18.98 -20.51 -20.29
CA ARG A 881 -19.87 -19.42 -20.73
C ARG A 881 -19.20 -18.49 -21.73
N HIS A 882 -17.98 -18.05 -21.42
CA HIS A 882 -17.22 -17.22 -22.32
C HIS A 882 -17.00 -17.91 -23.67
N ALA A 883 -16.53 -19.14 -23.68
CA ALA A 883 -16.28 -19.91 -24.91
C ALA A 883 -17.54 -20.05 -25.80
N LEU A 884 -18.74 -20.14 -25.20
CA LEU A 884 -20.00 -20.25 -25.93
C LEU A 884 -20.56 -18.92 -26.45
N THR A 885 -20.05 -17.79 -25.93
CA THR A 885 -20.49 -16.45 -26.33
C THR A 885 -19.49 -15.72 -27.22
N SER A 886 -18.28 -16.25 -27.38
CA SER A 886 -17.19 -15.77 -28.26
C SER A 886 -17.40 -16.31 -29.69
#